data_5ac660341a525ef1ff06b288aa88797d
#
_entry.id   5ac660341a525ef1ff06b288aa88797d
#
_cell.length_a   1.000
_cell.length_b   1.000
_cell.length_c   1.000
_cell.angle_alpha   90.00
_cell.angle_beta   90.00
_cell.angle_gamma   90.00
#
_symmetry.space_group_name_H-M   'P 1'
#
loop_
_entity.id
_entity.type
_entity.pdbx_description
1 polymer ?
#
loop_
_entity_poly.entity_id
_entity_poly.type
_entity_poly.pdbx_seq_one_letter_code
_entity_poly.pdbx_strand_id
1 'polypeptide(L)'
;MKQRYLPILGSMSSRLKPLIIALAGCSFTGANASVLINEVDADQTSTDNAEFIELYDGGAGNTDLTGLSIVLYNGSDNASYNAFDLDGLSTNAEGYFVLCGDAANTANCDLDVNPNTNLIQNGADAVALVQGDASDFPNDTPVSTENLIDAIVYDTFDGDDPQLLVLLNPGQPQVNEGGNGSKDTDSNQRCDIDARIGRNTDGYQQFPPTPGMSNTCEIEVVEIGQCSDEATYIHDIQGNGASSPLFGENNIIIEGIVTADFQASNELSGFFIQEEDEDTDADVTTSEGLFVYHSSDNVNVGDQVRVIGRVNEFSGNTQLDQVSDLIICDTGGAISQSSLTLPLNSIEEFEQVEGMLVDFAQPLTVNDNFNLARYGELELSAGRLYQFTHNNLPNVDGYSAHQTAVALNKITLDDGSTKQNPEIIPYPELGLTSENTLRIGYTTSVTGVLSYAFGKYRIHPTESVLFAKDNDRNPEPPLVGGDLKLASFNVLNYFNTIDNAGTGCGPDGVLGCRGADSEAEFTRQRDKTLQAISKIDADIVGINEIENNSVASIKDLVDGLNALMGENTYSYVDTGTIGTDAIKVALIYKASKVSLLNDFAILDSSVNPLFIDDKNRPSLAQTFTSNNGETFTVVVNHFKSKGSSCANIGDPNKNDGQGNCSATRKNASIALSDWLKTDPTQSSDDDFIILGDLNSYAKEDTVTYLTDNGFINLIDMFNGAQAYSFIFSGESGYLDHAIASESMVDKVTGVAEWHINADEPRVLDYNVEFKSDEQVNSLYSVDSFRSSDHDPVIIGLQLNNAPECQLAQPSTSQLWSPNHKFVPISILGVTDADNDKISISIDSIFQDEEVNGTGSGDTSVDGRGINTETAEIRAERDGNGDGRFYHISFTATDTNGASCSNTVQVIVPKSKGKKSNPVDGGALFDSTTK
;
A
#
# COMPACT_ATOMS: atom_id res chain seq x y z
N MET A 1 44.03 18.82 5.60
CA MET A 1 44.99 19.89 5.30
C MET A 1 44.25 21.09 4.78
N LYS A 2 44.52 22.23 5.38
CA LYS A 2 43.95 23.55 5.08
C LYS A 2 44.13 23.97 3.62
N GLN A 3 43.13 24.64 3.01
CA GLN A 3 43.29 26.00 2.58
C GLN A 3 41.98 26.66 2.25
N ARG A 4 41.74 27.74 2.99
CA ARG A 4 40.71 28.77 2.80
C ARG A 4 41.03 29.64 1.59
N TYR A 5 39.99 30.26 1.00
CA TYR A 5 39.97 31.71 0.68
C TYR A 5 38.54 32.21 0.46
N LEU A 6 38.16 33.16 1.24
CA LEU A 6 37.07 34.16 1.11
C LEU A 6 37.78 35.55 1.04
N PRO A 7 37.09 36.65 0.89
CA PRO A 7 36.24 37.23 -0.15
C PRO A 7 36.79 38.60 -0.64
N ILE A 8 36.20 39.21 -1.65
CA ILE A 8 36.34 40.67 -1.85
C ILE A 8 35.01 41.26 -2.36
N LEU A 9 34.38 42.07 -1.51
CA LEU A 9 33.41 43.09 -1.84
C LEU A 9 34.07 44.27 -2.58
N GLY A 10 33.37 44.84 -3.56
CA GLY A 10 33.73 46.06 -4.19
C GLY A 10 32.55 46.80 -4.78
N SER A 11 31.91 47.62 -3.94
CA SER A 11 30.95 48.64 -4.39
C SER A 11 31.67 49.78 -5.16
N MET A 12 31.07 50.24 -6.25
CA MET A 12 31.30 51.62 -6.70
C MET A 12 30.07 52.19 -7.42
N SER A 13 29.52 53.21 -6.81
CA SER A 13 28.57 54.16 -7.39
C SER A 13 29.28 55.12 -8.33
N SER A 14 28.68 55.59 -9.42
CA SER A 14 28.42 57.03 -9.62
C SER A 14 28.40 57.49 -11.09
N ARG A 15 27.37 58.29 -11.30
CA ARG A 15 27.37 59.53 -12.10
C ARG A 15 27.00 59.47 -13.59
N LEU A 16 25.76 59.90 -13.82
CA LEU A 16 25.30 60.52 -15.07
C LEU A 16 26.13 61.72 -15.46
N LYS A 17 26.42 61.84 -16.78
CA LYS A 17 26.62 63.13 -17.44
C LYS A 17 25.88 63.13 -18.76
N PRO A 18 25.20 64.22 -19.14
CA PRO A 18 24.47 64.32 -20.38
C PRO A 18 25.41 64.65 -21.53
N LEU A 19 25.19 63.99 -22.67
CA LEU A 19 25.90 64.39 -23.96
C LEU A 19 24.84 64.96 -24.91
N ILE A 20 25.06 66.20 -25.33
CA ILE A 20 24.29 66.96 -26.31
C ILE A 20 24.44 66.32 -27.68
N ILE A 21 23.36 66.04 -28.37
CA ILE A 21 23.30 65.46 -29.71
C ILE A 21 23.21 66.61 -30.70
N ALA A 22 24.16 66.59 -31.65
CA ALA A 22 24.09 67.42 -32.87
C ALA A 22 23.18 66.67 -33.88
N LEU A 23 22.12 67.32 -34.34
CA LEU A 23 21.34 66.88 -35.48
C LEU A 23 22.21 66.89 -36.76
N ALA A 24 22.43 65.73 -37.37
CA ALA A 24 22.78 65.58 -38.78
C ALA A 24 21.56 64.92 -39.46
N GLY A 25 20.97 65.61 -40.39
CA GLY A 25 19.86 65.08 -41.17
C GLY A 25 20.27 63.85 -41.98
N CYS A 26 19.55 62.78 -41.79
CA CYS A 26 19.55 61.58 -42.62
C CYS A 26 18.22 61.52 -43.40
N SER A 27 18.35 61.44 -44.66
CA SER A 27 17.26 61.28 -45.63
C SER A 27 16.47 59.99 -45.27
N PHE A 28 15.19 60.13 -45.20
CA PHE A 28 14.30 58.94 -45.13
C PHE A 28 14.41 58.19 -46.45
N THR A 29 15.17 57.09 -46.44
CA THR A 29 14.87 55.94 -47.36
C THR A 29 13.69 55.25 -46.77
N GLY A 30 12.66 55.03 -47.58
CA GLY A 30 11.47 54.33 -47.15
C GLY A 30 11.85 53.02 -46.42
N ALA A 31 11.30 52.81 -45.24
CA ALA A 31 11.33 51.51 -44.61
C ALA A 31 10.58 50.59 -45.55
N ASN A 32 11.24 49.61 -46.16
CA ASN A 32 10.56 48.50 -46.77
C ASN A 32 9.73 47.86 -45.67
N ALA A 33 8.40 47.80 -45.84
CA ALA A 33 7.54 47.07 -44.98
C ALA A 33 8.02 45.60 -44.95
N SER A 34 8.35 45.08 -43.80
CA SER A 34 8.75 43.68 -43.70
C SER A 34 7.51 42.82 -43.85
N VAL A 35 7.49 41.94 -44.84
CA VAL A 35 6.49 40.91 -45.01
C VAL A 35 6.72 39.81 -43.97
N LEU A 36 5.71 39.41 -43.25
CA LEU A 36 5.76 38.39 -42.23
C LEU A 36 4.65 37.35 -42.42
N ILE A 37 4.79 36.17 -41.86
CA ILE A 37 3.73 35.17 -41.75
C ILE A 37 2.68 35.71 -40.78
N ASN A 38 1.45 35.79 -41.23
CA ASN A 38 0.33 36.42 -40.52
C ASN A 38 -0.65 35.37 -39.93
N GLU A 39 -0.95 34.35 -40.78
CA GLU A 39 -1.88 33.30 -40.40
C GLU A 39 -1.45 31.95 -40.98
N VAL A 40 -1.64 30.87 -40.26
CA VAL A 40 -1.41 29.50 -40.74
C VAL A 40 -2.54 28.63 -40.23
N ASP A 41 -3.25 27.92 -41.13
CA ASP A 41 -4.28 26.97 -40.88
C ASP A 41 -3.83 25.59 -41.38
N ALA A 42 -3.56 24.66 -40.47
CA ALA A 42 -3.01 23.36 -40.78
C ALA A 42 -3.99 22.21 -40.64
N ASP A 43 -5.01 22.28 -39.76
CA ASP A 43 -5.95 21.19 -39.49
C ASP A 43 -7.41 21.62 -39.67
N GLN A 44 -8.18 20.86 -40.40
CA GLN A 44 -9.61 21.12 -40.61
C GLN A 44 -10.43 19.87 -40.34
N THR A 45 -11.76 20.06 -40.15
CA THR A 45 -12.68 18.94 -39.91
C THR A 45 -12.64 17.92 -41.03
N SER A 46 -12.18 16.74 -40.77
CA SER A 46 -12.15 15.51 -41.61
C SER A 46 -11.05 15.41 -42.67
N THR A 47 -11.05 16.25 -43.70
CA THR A 47 -10.01 16.26 -44.75
C THR A 47 -9.52 17.66 -44.93
N ASP A 48 -8.23 17.86 -44.73
CA ASP A 48 -7.61 19.17 -44.80
C ASP A 48 -7.53 19.63 -46.23
N ASN A 49 -8.50 20.42 -46.64
CA ASN A 49 -8.64 20.91 -48.01
C ASN A 49 -8.88 22.43 -48.10
N ALA A 50 -8.75 23.11 -46.97
CA ALA A 50 -8.82 24.58 -46.92
C ALA A 50 -7.59 25.19 -46.29
N GLU A 51 -6.50 24.40 -46.16
CA GLU A 51 -5.20 24.79 -45.55
C GLU A 51 -4.59 25.99 -46.34
N PHE A 52 -4.04 26.94 -45.57
CA PHE A 52 -3.37 28.08 -46.15
C PHE A 52 -2.28 28.66 -45.26
N ILE A 53 -1.43 29.48 -45.93
CA ILE A 53 -0.43 30.30 -45.26
C ILE A 53 -0.63 31.74 -45.78
N GLU A 54 -0.83 32.66 -44.86
CA GLU A 54 -1.00 34.06 -45.17
C GLU A 54 0.24 34.86 -44.80
N LEU A 55 0.64 35.72 -45.71
CA LEU A 55 1.68 36.75 -45.49
C LEU A 55 1.01 38.13 -45.41
N TYR A 56 1.55 38.98 -44.52
CA TYR A 56 1.10 40.37 -44.38
C TYR A 56 2.26 41.36 -44.36
N ASP A 57 2.16 42.46 -45.15
CA ASP A 57 3.18 43.47 -45.30
C ASP A 57 3.00 44.70 -44.37
N GLY A 58 2.02 44.61 -43.42
CA GLY A 58 1.71 45.70 -42.50
C GLY A 58 0.86 46.81 -43.09
N GLY A 59 0.07 46.48 -44.10
CA GLY A 59 -0.87 47.39 -44.77
C GLY A 59 -0.17 48.35 -45.73
N ALA A 60 1.06 48.05 -46.15
CA ALA A 60 1.74 48.84 -47.22
C ALA A 60 1.06 48.66 -48.56
N GLY A 61 0.57 47.43 -48.84
CA GLY A 61 -0.16 47.04 -50.03
C GLY A 61 0.69 47.02 -51.33
N ASN A 62 0.42 45.99 -52.12
CA ASN A 62 1.11 45.74 -53.39
C ASN A 62 2.64 45.61 -53.25
N THR A 63 3.11 45.05 -52.18
CA THR A 63 4.50 44.74 -51.90
C THR A 63 4.98 43.59 -52.78
N ASP A 64 6.03 43.80 -53.56
CA ASP A 64 6.65 42.81 -54.44
C ASP A 64 7.29 41.69 -53.56
N LEU A 65 6.91 40.43 -53.80
CA LEU A 65 7.40 39.24 -53.10
C LEU A 65 8.54 38.54 -53.87
N THR A 66 9.00 39.11 -54.99
CA THR A 66 10.10 38.55 -55.79
C THR A 66 11.35 38.34 -54.97
N GLY A 67 11.92 37.11 -55.02
CA GLY A 67 13.07 36.68 -54.25
C GLY A 67 12.74 36.18 -52.84
N LEU A 68 11.46 35.96 -52.56
CA LEU A 68 10.99 35.26 -51.33
C LEU A 68 10.48 33.86 -51.65
N SER A 69 10.62 32.95 -50.71
CA SER A 69 10.03 31.60 -50.75
C SER A 69 9.44 31.23 -49.45
N ILE A 70 8.35 30.45 -49.44
CA ILE A 70 7.77 29.76 -48.30
C ILE A 70 8.33 28.33 -48.28
N VAL A 71 8.88 27.90 -47.14
CA VAL A 71 9.46 26.57 -46.96
C VAL A 71 8.72 25.87 -45.80
N LEU A 72 8.26 24.63 -46.07
CA LEU A 72 7.61 23.78 -45.09
C LEU A 72 8.60 22.75 -44.55
N TYR A 73 8.72 22.67 -43.21
CA TYR A 73 9.60 21.72 -42.52
C TYR A 73 8.80 20.72 -41.69
N ASN A 74 9.22 19.46 -41.77
CA ASN A 74 8.65 18.39 -40.98
C ASN A 74 9.52 18.10 -39.74
N GLY A 75 8.93 18.13 -38.54
CA GLY A 75 9.65 17.87 -37.30
C GLY A 75 10.06 16.41 -37.11
N SER A 76 9.44 15.48 -37.81
CA SER A 76 9.84 14.06 -37.68
C SER A 76 11.24 13.76 -38.17
N ASP A 77 11.77 14.57 -39.10
CA ASP A 77 13.12 14.44 -39.66
C ASP A 77 13.90 15.77 -39.70
N ASN A 78 13.26 16.86 -39.27
CA ASN A 78 13.83 18.23 -39.23
C ASN A 78 14.38 18.70 -40.59
N ALA A 79 13.61 18.44 -41.63
CA ALA A 79 13.97 18.77 -43.00
C ALA A 79 12.77 19.31 -43.78
N SER A 80 13.05 20.06 -44.87
CA SER A 80 12.03 20.58 -45.75
C SER A 80 11.29 19.46 -46.47
N TYR A 81 9.97 19.57 -46.59
CA TYR A 81 9.18 18.66 -47.39
C TYR A 81 8.50 19.32 -48.57
N ASN A 82 8.43 20.68 -48.59
CA ASN A 82 7.98 21.45 -49.73
C ASN A 82 8.56 22.89 -49.67
N ALA A 83 8.64 23.54 -50.83
CA ALA A 83 9.06 24.96 -50.95
C ALA A 83 8.33 25.60 -52.13
N PHE A 84 7.90 26.85 -51.95
CA PHE A 84 7.10 27.61 -52.95
C PHE A 84 7.78 28.96 -53.26
N ASP A 85 8.00 29.19 -54.52
CA ASP A 85 8.59 30.43 -55.03
C ASP A 85 7.53 31.52 -55.13
N LEU A 86 7.82 32.72 -54.68
CA LEU A 86 6.94 33.87 -54.73
C LEU A 86 7.33 34.89 -55.85
N ASP A 87 8.24 34.52 -56.74
CA ASP A 87 8.73 35.41 -57.84
C ASP A 87 7.56 35.89 -58.71
N GLY A 88 7.52 37.24 -58.90
CA GLY A 88 6.49 37.89 -59.71
C GLY A 88 5.12 38.00 -59.05
N LEU A 89 5.01 37.63 -57.79
CA LEU A 89 3.81 37.80 -56.96
C LEU A 89 3.93 39.05 -56.11
N SER A 90 2.82 39.54 -55.62
CA SER A 90 2.75 40.68 -54.70
C SER A 90 1.59 40.54 -53.73
N THR A 91 1.66 41.22 -52.59
CA THR A 91 0.52 41.37 -51.69
C THR A 91 -0.60 42.14 -52.39
N ASN A 92 -1.84 41.97 -51.93
CA ASN A 92 -2.98 42.73 -52.41
C ASN A 92 -2.94 44.21 -51.93
N ALA A 93 -3.97 45.01 -52.28
CA ALA A 93 -3.98 46.42 -51.93
C ALA A 93 -4.04 46.69 -50.42
N GLU A 94 -4.56 45.75 -49.65
CA GLU A 94 -4.69 45.73 -48.19
C GLU A 94 -3.44 45.17 -47.50
N GLY A 95 -2.51 44.60 -48.26
CA GLY A 95 -1.22 44.09 -47.78
C GLY A 95 -1.15 42.59 -47.54
N TYR A 96 -2.18 41.78 -47.87
CA TYR A 96 -2.24 40.34 -47.66
C TYR A 96 -1.81 39.58 -48.94
N PHE A 97 -1.26 38.37 -48.71
CA PHE A 97 -1.00 37.36 -49.73
C PHE A 97 -1.30 35.97 -49.19
N VAL A 98 -2.15 35.21 -49.83
CA VAL A 98 -2.60 33.87 -49.38
C VAL A 98 -2.09 32.80 -50.32
N LEU A 99 -1.26 31.87 -49.81
CA LEU A 99 -0.89 30.61 -50.43
C LEU A 99 -1.83 29.53 -49.91
N CYS A 100 -2.52 28.77 -50.78
CA CYS A 100 -3.47 27.76 -50.37
C CYS A 100 -3.31 26.44 -51.18
N GLY A 101 -3.79 25.34 -50.62
CA GLY A 101 -3.79 24.04 -51.30
C GLY A 101 -4.97 23.87 -52.28
N ASP A 102 -6.11 24.54 -52.07
CA ASP A 102 -7.31 24.45 -52.89
C ASP A 102 -8.05 25.80 -52.89
N ALA A 103 -7.91 26.56 -53.95
CA ALA A 103 -8.58 27.86 -54.11
C ALA A 103 -10.11 27.76 -54.17
N ALA A 104 -10.68 26.60 -54.34
CA ALA A 104 -12.14 26.41 -54.33
C ALA A 104 -12.71 26.35 -52.90
N ASN A 105 -11.85 25.99 -51.91
CA ASN A 105 -12.20 25.84 -50.51
C ASN A 105 -11.59 26.97 -49.63
N THR A 106 -10.48 27.58 -50.01
CA THR A 106 -9.88 28.69 -49.32
C THR A 106 -10.24 30.06 -49.94
N ALA A 107 -10.82 30.94 -49.15
CA ALA A 107 -11.17 32.26 -49.61
C ALA A 107 -9.91 33.09 -49.92
N ASN A 108 -10.01 34.04 -50.83
CA ASN A 108 -8.94 35.01 -51.16
C ASN A 108 -7.56 34.39 -51.51
N CYS A 109 -7.53 33.12 -51.97
CA CYS A 109 -6.28 32.46 -52.34
C CYS A 109 -5.61 33.14 -53.54
N ASP A 110 -4.38 33.59 -53.37
CA ASP A 110 -3.59 34.27 -54.41
C ASP A 110 -2.72 33.28 -55.18
N LEU A 111 -2.22 32.23 -54.51
CA LEU A 111 -1.40 31.19 -55.09
C LEU A 111 -1.92 29.81 -54.74
N ASP A 112 -2.57 29.14 -55.69
CA ASP A 112 -3.07 27.77 -55.56
C ASP A 112 -1.92 26.78 -55.89
N VAL A 113 -1.56 25.95 -54.92
CA VAL A 113 -0.41 25.01 -55.04
C VAL A 113 -0.90 23.54 -54.81
N ASN A 114 -0.05 22.60 -55.17
CA ASN A 114 -0.30 21.18 -54.87
C ASN A 114 0.51 20.66 -53.68
N PRO A 115 -0.07 19.71 -52.95
CA PRO A 115 -1.34 18.99 -53.11
C PRO A 115 -2.55 19.83 -52.68
N ASN A 116 -3.73 19.52 -53.21
CA ASN A 116 -5.01 20.16 -52.84
C ASN A 116 -5.58 19.73 -51.48
N THR A 117 -4.94 18.81 -50.82
CA THR A 117 -5.29 18.33 -49.48
C THR A 117 -4.05 17.89 -48.76
N ASN A 118 -3.99 18.12 -47.45
CA ASN A 118 -2.85 17.82 -46.60
C ASN A 118 -1.56 18.50 -47.17
N LEU A 119 -1.67 19.79 -47.51
CA LEU A 119 -0.56 20.62 -47.95
C LEU A 119 0.40 20.93 -46.80
N ILE A 120 -0.17 21.28 -45.65
CA ILE A 120 0.46 21.60 -44.40
C ILE A 120 0.30 20.37 -43.48
N GLN A 121 1.33 19.91 -42.83
CA GLN A 121 1.24 18.72 -41.95
C GLN A 121 0.74 19.13 -40.57
N ASN A 122 0.01 18.22 -39.89
CA ASN A 122 -0.67 18.48 -38.63
C ASN A 122 0.19 18.16 -37.38
N GLY A 123 1.43 17.72 -37.54
CA GLY A 123 2.37 17.44 -36.48
C GLY A 123 3.11 18.65 -35.93
N ALA A 124 4.11 18.42 -35.12
CA ALA A 124 5.04 19.45 -34.68
C ALA A 124 5.95 19.83 -35.87
N ASP A 125 5.57 20.86 -36.62
CA ASP A 125 6.13 21.24 -37.91
C ASP A 125 6.41 22.73 -37.99
N ALA A 126 6.87 23.24 -39.13
CA ALA A 126 7.15 24.68 -39.27
C ALA A 126 6.89 25.21 -40.66
N VAL A 127 6.45 26.47 -40.72
CA VAL A 127 6.43 27.31 -41.93
C VAL A 127 7.49 28.38 -41.76
N ALA A 128 8.34 28.53 -42.77
CA ALA A 128 9.38 29.55 -42.83
C ALA A 128 9.25 30.43 -44.08
N LEU A 129 9.39 31.74 -43.92
CA LEU A 129 9.56 32.73 -44.99
C LEU A 129 11.06 33.06 -45.12
N VAL A 130 11.62 32.77 -46.28
CA VAL A 130 13.06 32.91 -46.54
C VAL A 130 13.34 33.82 -47.73
N GLN A 131 14.49 34.45 -47.72
CA GLN A 131 15.00 35.16 -48.91
C GLN A 131 15.79 34.16 -49.76
N GLY A 132 15.34 33.84 -50.94
CA GLY A 132 15.94 32.88 -51.87
C GLY A 132 14.93 32.31 -52.83
N ASP A 133 15.38 31.45 -53.73
CA ASP A 133 14.58 30.71 -54.71
C ASP A 133 14.16 29.37 -54.10
N ALA A 134 12.93 28.92 -54.34
CA ALA A 134 12.46 27.63 -53.79
C ALA A 134 13.35 26.45 -54.21
N SER A 135 14.05 26.57 -55.33
CA SER A 135 15.01 25.56 -55.81
C SER A 135 16.25 25.42 -54.86
N ASP A 136 16.50 26.38 -54.00
CA ASP A 136 17.57 26.34 -52.97
C ASP A 136 17.17 25.44 -51.78
N PHE A 137 15.87 25.08 -51.67
CA PHE A 137 15.29 24.30 -50.59
C PHE A 137 14.60 23.01 -51.10
N PRO A 138 15.33 22.15 -51.87
CA PRO A 138 14.75 20.86 -52.28
C PRO A 138 14.34 20.03 -51.05
N ASN A 139 13.36 19.15 -51.24
CA ASN A 139 12.95 18.25 -50.14
C ASN A 139 14.16 17.56 -49.51
N ASP A 140 14.08 17.29 -48.21
CA ASP A 140 15.17 16.78 -47.36
C ASP A 140 16.28 17.83 -47.07
N THR A 141 16.03 19.12 -47.30
CA THR A 141 16.96 20.18 -46.87
C THR A 141 16.88 20.36 -45.34
N PRO A 142 18.00 20.21 -44.60
CA PRO A 142 17.96 20.39 -43.14
C PRO A 142 17.55 21.81 -42.73
N VAL A 143 16.89 21.92 -41.59
CA VAL A 143 16.49 23.19 -40.98
C VAL A 143 17.68 24.15 -40.90
N SER A 144 17.49 25.40 -41.35
CA SER A 144 18.52 26.43 -41.35
C SER A 144 17.91 27.80 -41.05
N THR A 145 18.66 28.66 -40.38
CA THR A 145 18.31 30.07 -40.14
C THR A 145 18.99 31.02 -41.14
N GLU A 146 19.72 30.51 -42.15
CA GLU A 146 20.33 31.32 -43.20
C GLU A 146 19.27 31.93 -44.11
N ASN A 147 19.30 33.25 -44.30
CA ASN A 147 18.30 34.01 -45.06
C ASN A 147 16.86 33.93 -44.54
N LEU A 148 16.64 33.44 -43.31
CA LEU A 148 15.34 33.35 -42.70
C LEU A 148 14.80 34.72 -42.29
N ILE A 149 13.63 35.08 -42.79
CA ILE A 149 12.94 36.34 -42.50
C ILE A 149 11.97 36.17 -41.34
N ASP A 150 11.10 35.16 -41.43
CA ASP A 150 10.11 34.85 -40.44
C ASP A 150 9.86 33.34 -40.37
N ALA A 151 9.33 32.86 -39.25
CA ALA A 151 8.90 31.49 -39.09
C ALA A 151 7.85 31.37 -38.01
N ILE A 152 6.97 30.37 -38.17
CA ILE A 152 6.12 29.80 -37.13
C ILE A 152 6.48 28.34 -36.98
N VAL A 153 6.68 27.90 -35.75
CA VAL A 153 6.75 26.49 -35.38
C VAL A 153 5.42 26.17 -34.66
N TYR A 154 4.71 25.20 -35.15
CA TYR A 154 3.35 24.93 -34.68
C TYR A 154 3.13 23.44 -34.53
N ASP A 155 2.05 23.07 -33.86
CA ASP A 155 1.46 21.72 -33.78
C ASP A 155 -0.07 21.82 -33.68
N THR A 156 -0.70 20.66 -33.77
CA THR A 156 -2.15 20.54 -33.61
C THR A 156 -2.56 19.69 -32.40
N PHE A 157 -1.69 19.50 -31.44
CA PHE A 157 -1.83 18.77 -30.17
C PHE A 157 -0.65 17.82 -29.85
N ASP A 158 0.51 18.03 -30.52
CA ASP A 158 1.70 17.24 -30.34
C ASP A 158 2.69 17.94 -29.37
N GLY A 159 3.71 17.25 -28.93
CA GLY A 159 4.74 17.86 -28.10
C GLY A 159 5.74 18.71 -28.90
N ASP A 160 6.28 19.75 -28.28
CA ASP A 160 7.25 20.67 -28.89
C ASP A 160 8.43 19.96 -29.57
N ASP A 161 8.82 20.41 -30.76
CA ASP A 161 10.05 19.97 -31.41
C ASP A 161 11.23 20.95 -31.13
N PRO A 162 12.16 20.60 -30.23
CA PRO A 162 13.29 21.47 -29.89
C PRO A 162 14.22 21.76 -31.06
N GLN A 163 14.21 20.97 -32.12
CA GLN A 163 15.07 21.15 -33.27
C GLN A 163 14.48 22.17 -34.28
N LEU A 164 13.14 22.23 -34.37
CA LEU A 164 12.48 23.27 -35.16
C LEU A 164 12.47 24.62 -34.45
N LEU A 165 12.47 24.66 -33.13
CA LEU A 165 12.49 25.90 -32.34
C LEU A 165 13.71 26.79 -32.64
N VAL A 166 14.78 26.28 -33.30
CA VAL A 166 15.91 27.09 -33.76
C VAL A 166 15.49 28.11 -34.81
N LEU A 167 14.37 27.90 -35.50
CA LEU A 167 13.80 28.85 -36.46
C LEU A 167 13.26 30.11 -35.77
N LEU A 168 12.89 30.02 -34.51
CA LEU A 168 12.32 31.11 -33.72
C LEU A 168 13.42 31.95 -33.04
N ASN A 169 13.05 33.11 -32.53
CA ASN A 169 13.91 33.86 -31.62
C ASN A 169 14.05 33.11 -30.28
N PRO A 170 15.17 33.25 -29.56
CA PRO A 170 15.36 32.54 -28.31
C PRO A 170 14.26 32.80 -27.28
N GLY A 171 13.65 31.74 -26.79
CA GLY A 171 12.57 31.79 -25.79
C GLY A 171 11.17 31.92 -26.37
N GLN A 172 11.00 31.93 -27.68
CA GLN A 172 9.69 31.89 -28.32
C GLN A 172 9.10 30.49 -28.29
N PRO A 173 7.81 30.32 -27.97
CA PRO A 173 7.14 29.00 -27.87
C PRO A 173 6.81 28.43 -29.26
N GLN A 174 6.61 27.13 -29.35
CA GLN A 174 5.84 26.48 -30.39
C GLN A 174 4.36 26.85 -30.20
N VAL A 175 3.62 27.10 -31.26
CA VAL A 175 2.20 27.48 -31.22
C VAL A 175 1.39 26.23 -31.40
N ASN A 176 0.41 26.01 -30.53
CA ASN A 176 -0.48 24.86 -30.63
C ASN A 176 -1.84 25.31 -31.18
N GLU A 177 -2.19 24.90 -32.38
CA GLU A 177 -3.48 25.19 -33.02
C GLU A 177 -4.65 24.57 -32.25
N GLY A 178 -4.38 23.45 -31.59
CA GLY A 178 -5.34 22.80 -30.67
C GLY A 178 -5.36 23.40 -29.25
N GLY A 179 -4.62 24.51 -29.00
CA GLY A 179 -4.44 25.04 -27.64
C GLY A 179 -5.72 25.51 -26.95
N ASN A 180 -6.74 25.91 -27.71
CA ASN A 180 -8.07 26.29 -27.24
C ASN A 180 -9.12 25.17 -27.44
N GLY A 181 -8.73 23.97 -27.88
CA GLY A 181 -9.61 22.83 -28.15
C GLY A 181 -10.33 22.86 -29.51
N SER A 182 -10.04 23.85 -30.39
CA SER A 182 -10.74 24.09 -31.64
C SER A 182 -9.89 23.89 -32.89
N LYS A 183 -8.89 23.02 -32.85
CA LYS A 183 -7.89 22.78 -33.92
C LYS A 183 -8.47 22.52 -35.31
N ASP A 184 -9.70 21.95 -35.40
CA ASP A 184 -10.36 21.61 -36.64
C ASP A 184 -11.16 22.82 -37.24
N THR A 185 -11.19 23.97 -36.56
CA THR A 185 -12.02 25.13 -36.93
C THR A 185 -11.31 26.47 -36.80
N ASP A 186 -10.15 26.51 -36.14
CA ASP A 186 -9.37 27.72 -35.90
C ASP A 186 -8.01 27.62 -36.61
N SER A 187 -7.43 28.77 -36.90
CA SER A 187 -6.11 28.94 -37.46
C SER A 187 -5.16 29.63 -36.45
N ASN A 188 -3.88 29.48 -36.63
CA ASN A 188 -2.86 30.24 -35.88
C ASN A 188 -2.70 31.65 -36.46
N GLN A 189 -3.26 32.67 -35.78
CA GLN A 189 -3.29 34.06 -36.18
C GLN A 189 -2.33 34.89 -35.37
N ARG A 190 -1.49 35.71 -36.04
CA ARG A 190 -0.58 36.66 -35.42
C ARG A 190 -1.36 37.86 -34.87
N CYS A 191 -1.47 37.99 -33.56
CA CYS A 191 -2.24 39.04 -32.89
C CYS A 191 -1.38 40.19 -32.31
N ASP A 192 -0.06 40.04 -32.22
CA ASP A 192 0.86 41.12 -31.83
C ASP A 192 1.22 42.01 -33.04
N ILE A 193 0.28 42.88 -33.44
CA ILE A 193 0.38 43.75 -34.61
C ILE A 193 1.40 44.87 -34.37
N ASP A 194 1.60 45.34 -33.19
CA ASP A 194 2.44 46.51 -32.87
C ASP A 194 3.92 46.16 -32.84
N ALA A 195 4.32 44.95 -32.52
CA ALA A 195 5.69 44.56 -32.42
C ALA A 195 6.33 44.12 -33.75
N ARG A 196 5.58 43.53 -34.68
CA ARG A 196 5.99 43.04 -36.02
C ARG A 196 7.45 42.55 -36.09
N ILE A 197 7.81 41.73 -35.13
CA ILE A 197 9.14 41.11 -35.05
C ILE A 197 9.03 39.71 -35.66
N GLY A 198 9.73 39.48 -36.77
CA GLY A 198 9.79 38.15 -37.39
C GLY A 198 10.35 37.11 -36.40
N ARG A 199 9.89 35.86 -36.52
CA ARG A 199 10.31 34.73 -35.72
C ARG A 199 9.89 34.83 -34.26
N ASN A 200 8.85 35.61 -33.92
CA ASN A 200 8.19 35.68 -32.63
C ASN A 200 6.82 35.01 -32.74
N THR A 201 6.57 34.13 -31.85
CA THR A 201 5.33 33.30 -31.83
C THR A 201 4.50 33.45 -30.56
N ASP A 202 4.96 34.17 -29.54
CA ASP A 202 4.21 34.47 -28.32
C ASP A 202 2.96 35.36 -28.54
N GLY A 203 2.90 36.06 -29.67
CA GLY A 203 1.75 36.85 -30.10
C GLY A 203 0.72 36.09 -30.97
N TYR A 204 0.92 34.82 -31.25
CA TYR A 204 -0.08 34.06 -32.03
C TYR A 204 -1.19 33.55 -31.12
N GLN A 205 -2.43 33.60 -31.63
CA GLN A 205 -3.65 33.10 -30.97
C GLN A 205 -4.49 32.32 -31.99
N GLN A 206 -5.39 31.47 -31.50
CA GLN A 206 -6.21 30.59 -32.28
C GLN A 206 -7.63 31.19 -32.43
N PHE A 207 -8.02 31.45 -33.63
CA PHE A 207 -9.33 32.02 -34.02
C PHE A 207 -9.82 31.41 -35.33
N PRO A 208 -11.13 31.53 -35.63
CA PRO A 208 -11.64 31.11 -36.94
C PRO A 208 -10.91 31.77 -38.11
N PRO A 209 -10.53 31.00 -39.16
CA PRO A 209 -9.66 31.47 -40.24
C PRO A 209 -10.16 32.73 -40.96
N THR A 210 -9.20 33.64 -41.24
CA THR A 210 -9.47 34.96 -41.87
C THR A 210 -8.66 35.21 -43.13
N PRO A 211 -8.51 34.23 -44.07
CA PRO A 211 -7.62 34.37 -45.23
C PRO A 211 -7.91 35.59 -46.09
N GLY A 212 -6.90 36.46 -46.31
CA GLY A 212 -6.95 37.68 -47.08
C GLY A 212 -7.64 38.85 -46.35
N MET A 213 -7.83 38.75 -45.06
CA MET A 213 -8.50 39.76 -44.23
C MET A 213 -7.70 39.99 -42.94
N SER A 214 -8.11 40.98 -42.15
CA SER A 214 -7.51 41.24 -40.83
C SER A 214 -7.81 40.09 -39.87
N ASN A 215 -6.79 39.62 -39.13
CA ASN A 215 -6.95 38.61 -38.07
C ASN A 215 -7.98 39.04 -37.01
N THR A 216 -8.72 38.05 -36.47
CA THR A 216 -9.70 38.25 -35.42
C THR A 216 -9.04 38.33 -34.07
N CYS A 217 -8.28 39.37 -33.81
CA CYS A 217 -7.50 39.55 -32.59
C CYS A 217 -8.20 40.38 -31.50
N GLU A 218 -9.48 40.62 -31.65
CA GLU A 218 -10.24 41.28 -30.58
C GLU A 218 -10.74 40.22 -29.61
N ILE A 219 -10.04 40.07 -28.49
CA ILE A 219 -10.62 39.44 -27.31
C ILE A 219 -11.77 40.37 -26.91
N GLU A 220 -13.01 39.87 -26.95
CA GLU A 220 -14.11 40.54 -26.24
C GLU A 220 -13.72 40.48 -24.74
N VAL A 221 -13.17 41.55 -24.19
CA VAL A 221 -12.86 41.66 -22.77
C VAL A 221 -14.21 41.70 -22.05
N VAL A 222 -14.67 40.50 -21.63
CA VAL A 222 -15.81 40.45 -20.73
C VAL A 222 -15.31 41.01 -19.39
N GLU A 223 -15.84 42.19 -19.01
CA GLU A 223 -15.53 42.78 -17.71
C GLU A 223 -16.15 41.89 -16.61
N ILE A 224 -15.38 41.57 -15.57
CA ILE A 224 -15.83 40.76 -14.42
C ILE A 224 -17.06 41.32 -13.71
N GLY A 225 -17.37 42.62 -13.92
CA GLY A 225 -18.49 43.33 -13.28
C GLY A 225 -18.22 43.69 -11.84
N GLN A 226 -19.27 43.90 -11.06
CA GLN A 226 -19.19 44.20 -9.62
C GLN A 226 -19.79 43.04 -8.83
N CYS A 227 -19.39 42.93 -7.56
CA CYS A 227 -19.97 41.95 -6.64
C CYS A 227 -21.49 42.02 -6.62
N SER A 228 -22.14 40.88 -6.62
CA SER A 228 -23.60 40.69 -6.71
C SER A 228 -24.21 41.06 -8.07
N ASP A 229 -23.42 41.34 -9.11
CA ASP A 229 -23.94 41.35 -10.48
C ASP A 229 -24.26 39.90 -10.87
N GLU A 230 -25.05 39.71 -11.95
CA GLU A 230 -25.40 38.37 -12.44
C GLU A 230 -24.14 37.54 -12.71
N ALA A 231 -24.11 36.30 -12.22
CA ALA A 231 -23.01 35.35 -12.32
C ALA A 231 -23.58 33.97 -12.69
N THR A 232 -22.73 33.07 -13.20
CA THR A 232 -23.12 31.68 -13.44
C THR A 232 -23.04 30.94 -12.12
N TYR A 233 -24.09 30.22 -11.74
CA TYR A 233 -24.10 29.43 -10.54
C TYR A 233 -23.16 28.21 -10.68
N ILE A 234 -22.52 27.78 -9.60
CA ILE A 234 -21.58 26.66 -9.58
C ILE A 234 -22.29 25.36 -9.93
N HIS A 235 -23.52 25.15 -9.44
CA HIS A 235 -24.33 23.98 -9.80
C HIS A 235 -24.67 23.89 -11.31
N ASP A 236 -24.79 25.03 -12.02
CA ASP A 236 -24.94 25.04 -13.46
C ASP A 236 -23.66 24.64 -14.20
N ILE A 237 -22.48 24.94 -13.60
CA ILE A 237 -21.18 24.51 -14.10
C ILE A 237 -20.96 23.03 -13.85
N GLN A 238 -21.20 22.56 -12.65
CA GLN A 238 -21.05 21.16 -12.27
C GLN A 238 -22.02 20.25 -13.03
N GLY A 239 -23.27 20.66 -13.14
CA GLY A 239 -24.30 19.81 -13.70
C GLY A 239 -24.56 18.58 -12.84
N ASN A 240 -25.17 17.54 -13.42
CA ASN A 240 -25.54 16.30 -12.76
C ASN A 240 -24.79 15.06 -13.31
N GLY A 241 -23.71 15.27 -14.01
CA GLY A 241 -22.89 14.22 -14.64
C GLY A 241 -21.44 14.32 -14.24
N ALA A 242 -20.62 13.37 -14.66
CA ALA A 242 -19.18 13.30 -14.38
C ALA A 242 -18.36 14.30 -15.23
N SER A 243 -18.98 15.26 -15.85
CA SER A 243 -18.33 16.33 -16.62
C SER A 243 -19.28 17.52 -16.74
N SER A 244 -18.71 18.70 -16.68
CA SER A 244 -19.45 19.96 -16.80
C SER A 244 -20.22 20.08 -18.12
N PRO A 245 -21.51 20.49 -18.09
CA PRO A 245 -22.23 20.87 -19.31
C PRO A 245 -21.65 22.12 -19.99
N LEU A 246 -20.84 22.91 -19.29
CA LEU A 246 -20.18 24.13 -19.78
C LEU A 246 -18.68 23.89 -20.09
N PHE A 247 -18.25 22.64 -20.23
CA PHE A 247 -16.86 22.32 -20.56
C PHE A 247 -16.36 23.08 -21.79
N GLY A 248 -15.25 23.78 -21.64
CA GLY A 248 -14.58 24.57 -22.69
C GLY A 248 -15.11 26.01 -22.83
N GLU A 249 -16.19 26.38 -22.14
CA GLU A 249 -16.73 27.75 -22.22
C GLU A 249 -15.79 28.74 -21.51
N ASN A 250 -15.47 29.84 -22.16
CA ASN A 250 -14.58 30.91 -21.71
C ASN A 250 -15.38 32.07 -21.10
N ASN A 251 -14.68 32.90 -20.30
CA ASN A 251 -15.25 34.09 -19.69
C ASN A 251 -16.49 33.83 -18.83
N ILE A 252 -16.54 32.65 -18.21
CA ILE A 252 -17.55 32.32 -17.21
C ILE A 252 -17.22 33.07 -15.92
N ILE A 253 -18.22 33.82 -15.44
CA ILE A 253 -18.12 34.57 -14.19
C ILE A 253 -18.87 33.79 -13.12
N ILE A 254 -18.22 33.54 -12.01
CA ILE A 254 -18.79 32.87 -10.82
C ILE A 254 -18.62 33.76 -9.58
N GLU A 255 -19.46 33.55 -8.60
CA GLU A 255 -19.29 34.16 -7.26
C GLU A 255 -19.52 33.07 -6.22
N GLY A 256 -18.78 33.09 -5.10
CA GLY A 256 -18.91 32.10 -4.05
C GLY A 256 -17.90 32.33 -2.92
N ILE A 257 -18.02 31.52 -1.86
CA ILE A 257 -17.21 31.64 -0.65
C ILE A 257 -16.04 30.65 -0.73
N VAL A 258 -14.80 31.13 -0.48
CA VAL A 258 -13.60 30.31 -0.41
C VAL A 258 -13.70 29.36 0.80
N THR A 259 -13.69 28.06 0.52
CA THR A 259 -13.80 26.99 1.52
C THR A 259 -12.45 26.40 1.91
N ALA A 260 -11.48 26.43 0.98
CA ALA A 260 -10.11 25.96 1.21
C ALA A 260 -9.13 26.71 0.31
N ASP A 261 -7.95 27.01 0.83
CA ASP A 261 -6.85 27.66 0.10
C ASP A 261 -5.66 26.71 0.01
N PHE A 262 -5.28 26.35 -1.21
CA PHE A 262 -4.12 25.50 -1.58
C PHE A 262 -3.26 26.19 -2.66
N GLN A 263 -3.10 27.52 -2.58
CA GLN A 263 -2.38 28.33 -3.57
C GLN A 263 -0.86 28.27 -3.44
N ALA A 264 -0.30 27.68 -2.36
CA ALA A 264 1.14 27.64 -2.19
C ALA A 264 1.82 26.80 -3.29
N SER A 265 3.06 27.13 -3.62
CA SER A 265 3.82 26.53 -4.75
C SER A 265 4.08 25.01 -4.65
N ASN A 266 3.82 24.43 -3.49
CA ASN A 266 3.92 22.98 -3.23
C ASN A 266 2.55 22.35 -2.95
N GLU A 267 1.47 23.05 -3.26
CA GLU A 267 0.09 22.62 -3.10
C GLU A 267 -0.61 22.55 -4.47
N LEU A 268 -1.94 22.56 -4.48
CA LEU A 268 -2.72 22.36 -5.71
C LEU A 268 -2.69 23.55 -6.68
N SER A 269 -2.04 24.67 -6.30
CA SER A 269 -1.96 25.91 -7.08
C SER A 269 -3.33 26.55 -7.34
N GLY A 270 -4.24 26.44 -6.40
CA GLY A 270 -5.59 26.96 -6.49
C GLY A 270 -6.33 26.92 -5.18
N PHE A 271 -7.60 27.19 -5.22
CA PHE A 271 -8.47 27.23 -4.05
C PHE A 271 -9.85 26.66 -4.37
N PHE A 272 -10.59 26.25 -3.36
CA PHE A 272 -11.97 25.79 -3.53
C PHE A 272 -12.95 26.89 -3.12
N ILE A 273 -14.04 26.99 -3.87
CA ILE A 273 -15.16 27.87 -3.55
C ILE A 273 -16.45 27.07 -3.50
N GLN A 274 -17.43 27.57 -2.80
CA GLN A 274 -18.78 27.00 -2.74
C GLN A 274 -19.82 28.11 -2.76
N GLU A 275 -20.99 27.85 -3.38
CA GLU A 275 -22.13 28.74 -3.35
C GLU A 275 -22.53 29.09 -1.94
N GLU A 276 -23.06 30.29 -1.76
CA GLU A 276 -23.70 30.69 -0.53
C GLU A 276 -24.97 29.85 -0.29
N ASP A 277 -25.25 29.52 0.97
CA ASP A 277 -26.41 28.68 1.34
C ASP A 277 -27.77 29.20 0.78
N GLU A 278 -27.88 30.50 0.45
CA GLU A 278 -29.08 31.14 -0.09
C GLU A 278 -29.20 30.97 -1.61
N ASP A 279 -28.10 30.64 -2.30
CA ASP A 279 -28.00 30.55 -3.75
C ASP A 279 -27.95 29.08 -4.26
N THR A 280 -28.00 28.11 -3.37
CA THR A 280 -28.08 26.70 -3.72
C THR A 280 -29.41 26.35 -4.39
N ASP A 281 -29.38 25.47 -5.40
CA ASP A 281 -30.57 25.10 -6.15
C ASP A 281 -31.50 24.08 -5.47
N ALA A 282 -31.08 23.49 -4.35
CA ALA A 282 -31.73 22.40 -3.64
C ALA A 282 -31.87 21.08 -4.44
N ASP A 283 -31.22 20.94 -5.57
CA ASP A 283 -31.07 19.66 -6.31
C ASP A 283 -29.85 18.93 -5.75
N VAL A 284 -30.08 17.84 -5.03
CA VAL A 284 -29.00 17.03 -4.42
C VAL A 284 -28.15 16.27 -5.43
N THR A 285 -28.43 16.38 -6.73
CA THR A 285 -27.66 15.71 -7.78
C THR A 285 -26.63 16.61 -8.44
N THR A 286 -26.61 17.89 -8.11
CA THR A 286 -25.64 18.90 -8.55
C THR A 286 -24.73 19.31 -7.40
N SER A 287 -23.45 19.56 -7.67
CA SER A 287 -22.54 20.09 -6.65
C SER A 287 -22.58 21.61 -6.62
N GLU A 288 -22.49 22.17 -5.43
CA GLU A 288 -22.37 23.61 -5.16
C GLU A 288 -20.92 24.06 -4.97
N GLY A 289 -19.92 23.17 -5.19
CA GLY A 289 -18.50 23.44 -5.00
C GLY A 289 -17.72 23.42 -6.30
N LEU A 290 -16.62 24.19 -6.38
CA LEU A 290 -15.76 24.24 -7.55
C LEU A 290 -14.30 24.50 -7.15
N PHE A 291 -13.36 23.85 -7.84
CA PHE A 291 -11.95 24.19 -7.75
C PHE A 291 -11.60 25.31 -8.73
N VAL A 292 -10.88 26.32 -8.26
CA VAL A 292 -10.36 27.43 -9.07
C VAL A 292 -8.84 27.30 -9.15
N TYR A 293 -8.33 26.92 -10.31
CA TYR A 293 -6.90 26.82 -10.58
C TYR A 293 -6.30 28.19 -10.81
N HIS A 294 -5.90 28.85 -9.71
CA HIS A 294 -5.33 30.20 -9.71
C HIS A 294 -4.52 30.47 -8.45
N SER A 295 -3.31 30.99 -8.59
CA SER A 295 -2.41 31.27 -7.46
C SER A 295 -1.74 32.65 -7.52
N SER A 296 -2.14 33.52 -8.47
CA SER A 296 -1.54 34.85 -8.62
C SER A 296 -2.11 35.84 -7.61
N ASP A 297 -3.40 35.72 -7.30
CA ASP A 297 -4.10 36.56 -6.36
C ASP A 297 -4.41 35.79 -5.08
N ASN A 298 -4.00 36.33 -3.93
CA ASN A 298 -4.18 35.66 -2.65
C ASN A 298 -5.62 35.78 -2.17
N VAL A 299 -6.21 34.66 -1.79
CA VAL A 299 -7.50 34.59 -1.11
C VAL A 299 -7.34 33.99 0.29
N ASN A 300 -8.36 34.12 1.13
CA ASN A 300 -8.40 33.45 2.43
C ASN A 300 -9.72 32.69 2.57
N VAL A 301 -9.73 31.63 3.33
CA VAL A 301 -10.95 30.92 3.70
C VAL A 301 -11.97 31.88 4.31
N GLY A 302 -13.18 31.89 3.79
CA GLY A 302 -14.27 32.80 4.14
C GLY A 302 -14.32 34.10 3.34
N ASP A 303 -13.40 34.32 2.41
CA ASP A 303 -13.55 35.42 1.45
C ASP A 303 -14.68 35.06 0.44
N GLN A 304 -15.61 35.97 0.20
CA GLN A 304 -16.52 35.90 -0.91
C GLN A 304 -15.81 36.48 -2.13
N VAL A 305 -15.64 35.70 -3.16
CA VAL A 305 -14.88 36.05 -4.35
C VAL A 305 -15.75 35.99 -5.59
N ARG A 306 -15.47 36.91 -6.52
CA ARG A 306 -16.02 36.91 -7.87
C ARG A 306 -14.85 36.65 -8.82
N VAL A 307 -14.98 35.64 -9.71
CA VAL A 307 -13.89 35.15 -10.54
C VAL A 307 -14.39 35.00 -11.97
N ILE A 308 -13.57 35.36 -12.95
CA ILE A 308 -13.83 35.10 -14.35
C ILE A 308 -12.75 34.19 -14.92
N GLY A 309 -13.13 33.11 -15.60
CA GLY A 309 -12.20 32.12 -16.14
C GLY A 309 -12.86 31.21 -17.17
N ARG A 310 -12.18 30.08 -17.46
CA ARG A 310 -12.66 29.05 -18.36
C ARG A 310 -13.07 27.81 -17.56
N VAL A 311 -14.20 27.22 -17.93
CA VAL A 311 -14.61 25.92 -17.36
C VAL A 311 -13.81 24.80 -18.04
N ASN A 312 -13.15 23.98 -17.26
CA ASN A 312 -12.30 22.90 -17.74
C ASN A 312 -12.48 21.62 -16.92
N GLU A 313 -12.17 20.49 -17.54
CA GLU A 313 -12.07 19.18 -16.87
C GLU A 313 -10.60 18.78 -16.78
N PHE A 314 -10.06 18.74 -15.57
CA PHE A 314 -8.70 18.29 -15.38
C PHE A 314 -8.65 16.94 -14.67
N SER A 315 -8.31 15.89 -15.43
CA SER A 315 -8.25 14.52 -14.90
C SER A 315 -9.56 14.03 -14.28
N GLY A 316 -10.71 14.53 -14.74
CA GLY A 316 -12.04 14.19 -14.26
C GLY A 316 -12.50 15.02 -13.06
N ASN A 317 -11.85 16.14 -12.75
CA ASN A 317 -12.30 17.13 -11.78
C ASN A 317 -12.73 18.40 -12.51
N THR A 318 -13.94 18.84 -12.27
CA THR A 318 -14.45 20.10 -12.83
C THR A 318 -13.77 21.28 -12.15
N GLN A 319 -13.25 22.20 -12.93
CA GLN A 319 -12.52 23.36 -12.41
C GLN A 319 -12.71 24.61 -13.28
N LEU A 320 -12.41 25.76 -12.68
CA LEU A 320 -12.23 27.01 -13.42
C LEU A 320 -10.72 27.24 -13.59
N ASP A 321 -10.26 27.38 -14.82
CA ASP A 321 -8.86 27.73 -15.12
C ASP A 321 -8.76 28.99 -15.97
N GLN A 322 -7.57 29.36 -16.43
CA GLN A 322 -7.32 30.58 -17.20
C GLN A 322 -8.00 31.82 -16.62
N VAL A 323 -7.93 31.95 -15.28
CA VAL A 323 -8.53 33.08 -14.57
C VAL A 323 -7.89 34.38 -15.04
N SER A 324 -8.73 35.29 -15.60
CA SER A 324 -8.30 36.58 -16.12
C SER A 324 -8.46 37.73 -15.12
N ASP A 325 -9.38 37.63 -14.16
CA ASP A 325 -9.57 38.61 -13.08
C ASP A 325 -10.24 37.96 -11.86
N LEU A 326 -10.01 38.52 -10.66
CA LEU A 326 -10.56 38.07 -9.40
C LEU A 326 -10.83 39.28 -8.49
N ILE A 327 -12.02 39.36 -7.90
CA ILE A 327 -12.43 40.41 -6.96
C ILE A 327 -12.83 39.75 -5.64
N ILE A 328 -12.32 40.26 -4.51
CA ILE A 328 -12.82 39.91 -3.17
C ILE A 328 -13.97 40.84 -2.84
N CYS A 329 -15.16 40.27 -2.72
CA CYS A 329 -16.39 40.99 -2.50
C CYS A 329 -16.68 41.31 -1.02
N ASP A 330 -16.48 40.33 -0.14
CA ASP A 330 -16.62 40.43 1.30
C ASP A 330 -15.68 39.42 1.99
N THR A 331 -15.65 39.43 3.31
CA THR A 331 -14.82 38.57 4.12
C THR A 331 -15.58 38.00 5.30
N GLY A 332 -15.22 36.81 5.73
CA GLY A 332 -15.84 36.13 6.88
C GLY A 332 -17.18 35.47 6.56
N GLY A 333 -17.40 35.15 5.29
CA GLY A 333 -18.50 34.30 4.85
C GLY A 333 -18.36 32.91 5.45
N ALA A 334 -19.49 32.25 5.65
CA ALA A 334 -19.56 30.86 6.11
C ALA A 334 -20.64 30.13 5.31
N ILE A 335 -20.37 28.87 5.02
CA ILE A 335 -21.28 27.97 4.32
C ILE A 335 -21.57 26.74 5.16
N SER A 336 -22.66 26.07 4.85
CA SER A 336 -23.01 24.78 5.45
C SER A 336 -22.22 23.67 4.79
N GLN A 337 -21.59 22.81 5.63
CA GLN A 337 -20.90 21.60 5.13
C GLN A 337 -21.89 20.51 4.79
N SER A 338 -21.59 19.71 3.76
CA SER A 338 -22.34 18.51 3.42
C SER A 338 -21.82 17.30 4.20
N SER A 339 -22.72 16.42 4.66
CA SER A 339 -22.33 15.26 5.46
C SER A 339 -22.50 13.96 4.67
N LEU A 340 -21.43 13.21 4.54
CA LEU A 340 -21.40 11.90 3.89
C LEU A 340 -21.38 10.76 4.92
N THR A 341 -21.80 9.59 4.50
CA THR A 341 -21.74 8.37 5.32
C THR A 341 -21.23 7.20 4.47
N LEU A 342 -20.12 6.59 4.86
CA LEU A 342 -19.61 5.38 4.21
C LEU A 342 -20.23 4.11 4.84
N PRO A 343 -20.48 3.05 4.04
CA PRO A 343 -20.36 3.04 2.58
C PRO A 343 -21.47 3.85 1.91
N LEU A 344 -21.15 4.44 0.76
CA LEU A 344 -22.13 5.11 -0.11
C LEU A 344 -23.10 4.11 -0.71
N ASN A 345 -24.27 4.57 -1.15
CA ASN A 345 -25.17 3.74 -1.94
C ASN A 345 -24.75 3.70 -3.42
N SER A 346 -24.10 4.75 -3.90
CA SER A 346 -23.62 4.92 -5.27
C SER A 346 -22.37 5.80 -5.27
N ILE A 347 -21.46 5.60 -6.23
CA ILE A 347 -20.24 6.41 -6.35
C ILE A 347 -20.57 7.86 -6.77
N GLU A 348 -21.70 8.07 -7.43
CA GLU A 348 -22.20 9.37 -7.82
C GLU A 348 -22.50 10.28 -6.61
N GLU A 349 -22.65 9.72 -5.40
CA GLU A 349 -22.79 10.55 -4.19
C GLU A 349 -21.52 11.38 -3.88
N PHE A 350 -20.34 10.95 -4.35
CA PHE A 350 -19.14 11.79 -4.28
C PHE A 350 -19.19 12.92 -5.31
N GLU A 351 -19.62 12.62 -6.53
CA GLU A 351 -19.75 13.61 -7.60
C GLU A 351 -20.67 14.76 -7.19
N GLN A 352 -21.78 14.43 -6.54
CA GLN A 352 -22.79 15.39 -6.06
C GLN A 352 -22.24 16.40 -5.04
N VAL A 353 -21.03 16.20 -4.53
CA VAL A 353 -20.36 17.09 -3.58
C VAL A 353 -18.91 17.38 -3.96
N GLU A 354 -18.55 17.18 -5.24
CA GLU A 354 -17.23 17.54 -5.75
C GLU A 354 -16.99 19.05 -5.58
N GLY A 355 -15.83 19.43 -5.07
CA GLY A 355 -15.49 20.81 -4.76
C GLY A 355 -16.07 21.36 -3.46
N MET A 356 -17.04 20.68 -2.85
CA MET A 356 -17.71 21.15 -1.64
C MET A 356 -16.93 20.81 -0.35
N LEU A 357 -17.23 21.60 0.69
CA LEU A 357 -16.82 21.29 2.05
C LEU A 357 -17.69 20.16 2.62
N VAL A 358 -17.05 19.04 2.96
CA VAL A 358 -17.73 17.84 3.45
C VAL A 358 -17.18 17.36 4.80
N ASP A 359 -18.02 16.69 5.57
CA ASP A 359 -17.61 15.88 6.72
C ASP A 359 -18.15 14.45 6.61
N PHE A 360 -17.58 13.52 7.38
CA PHE A 360 -18.11 12.16 7.47
C PHE A 360 -18.83 11.99 8.82
N ALA A 361 -20.09 11.50 8.76
CA ALA A 361 -20.97 11.34 9.93
C ALA A 361 -20.44 10.31 10.95
N GLN A 362 -19.49 9.48 10.57
CA GLN A 362 -18.86 8.47 11.44
C GLN A 362 -17.34 8.61 11.44
N PRO A 363 -16.64 8.15 12.50
CA PRO A 363 -15.19 7.99 12.45
C PRO A 363 -14.79 7.00 11.33
N LEU A 364 -13.74 7.34 10.60
CA LEU A 364 -13.18 6.52 9.54
C LEU A 364 -11.91 5.81 10.02
N THR A 365 -11.73 4.58 9.57
CA THR A 365 -10.58 3.74 9.88
C THR A 365 -9.52 3.86 8.79
N VAL A 366 -8.27 4.04 9.17
CA VAL A 366 -7.12 3.97 8.27
C VAL A 366 -6.96 2.52 7.81
N ASN A 367 -7.02 2.28 6.50
CA ASN A 367 -6.84 0.95 5.90
C ASN A 367 -5.58 0.83 5.05
N ASP A 368 -5.04 1.93 4.56
CA ASP A 368 -3.77 1.94 3.84
C ASP A 368 -2.94 3.18 4.23
N ASN A 369 -1.65 2.98 4.49
CA ASN A 369 -0.67 4.00 4.78
C ASN A 369 0.57 3.92 3.86
N PHE A 370 0.44 3.18 2.74
CA PHE A 370 1.53 2.94 1.79
C PHE A 370 2.06 4.23 1.17
N ASN A 371 1.15 5.13 0.81
CA ASN A 371 1.47 6.41 0.17
C ASN A 371 1.78 7.54 1.16
N LEU A 372 1.60 7.31 2.45
CA LEU A 372 1.74 8.34 3.48
C LEU A 372 3.08 9.09 3.41
N ALA A 373 4.18 8.37 3.35
CA ALA A 373 5.50 9.00 3.38
C ALA A 373 5.88 9.70 2.08
N ARG A 374 5.33 9.24 0.95
CA ARG A 374 5.68 9.78 -0.36
C ARG A 374 4.79 10.92 -0.79
N TYR A 375 3.49 10.81 -0.55
CA TYR A 375 2.48 11.72 -1.09
C TYR A 375 1.57 12.35 -0.03
N GLY A 376 1.70 11.99 1.25
CA GLY A 376 0.79 12.47 2.31
C GLY A 376 -0.59 11.81 2.29
N GLU A 377 -0.77 10.70 1.55
CA GLU A 377 -2.05 10.05 1.33
C GLU A 377 -2.30 8.88 2.29
N LEU A 378 -3.56 8.74 2.72
CA LEU A 378 -4.09 7.60 3.47
C LEU A 378 -5.41 7.13 2.83
N GLU A 379 -5.67 5.81 2.82
CA GLU A 379 -6.99 5.29 2.49
C GLU A 379 -7.82 5.12 3.76
N LEU A 380 -8.99 5.73 3.80
CA LEU A 380 -9.92 5.67 4.92
C LEU A 380 -11.21 4.94 4.52
N SER A 381 -11.86 4.26 5.45
CA SER A 381 -13.17 3.64 5.24
C SER A 381 -13.98 3.48 6.54
N ALA A 382 -15.25 3.10 6.43
CA ALA A 382 -16.05 2.68 7.57
C ALA A 382 -15.62 1.28 8.02
N GLY A 383 -14.70 1.20 8.99
CA GLY A 383 -14.14 -0.03 9.55
C GLY A 383 -13.02 -0.65 8.71
N ARG A 384 -12.40 -1.71 9.23
CA ARG A 384 -11.31 -2.44 8.55
C ARG A 384 -11.86 -3.23 7.38
N LEU A 385 -11.18 -3.17 6.25
CA LEU A 385 -11.49 -3.92 5.04
C LEU A 385 -10.67 -5.21 4.99
N TYR A 386 -11.28 -6.27 4.42
CA TYR A 386 -10.65 -7.58 4.30
C TYR A 386 -10.69 -8.06 2.86
N GLN A 387 -9.66 -8.79 2.45
CA GLN A 387 -9.59 -9.43 1.14
C GLN A 387 -10.78 -10.35 0.90
N PHE A 388 -11.31 -10.36 -0.32
CA PHE A 388 -12.49 -11.15 -0.66
C PHE A 388 -12.34 -12.63 -0.27
N THR A 389 -11.23 -13.25 -0.68
CA THR A 389 -10.97 -14.67 -0.43
C THR A 389 -10.43 -14.99 0.98
N HIS A 390 -10.33 -13.96 1.82
CA HIS A 390 -10.14 -14.18 3.25
C HIS A 390 -11.40 -14.78 3.91
N ASN A 391 -12.57 -14.25 3.56
CA ASN A 391 -13.86 -14.65 4.16
C ASN A 391 -14.79 -15.41 3.21
N ASN A 392 -14.55 -15.37 1.89
CA ASN A 392 -15.44 -15.94 0.89
C ASN A 392 -14.70 -16.92 -0.03
N LEU A 393 -15.41 -17.97 -0.46
CA LEU A 393 -14.89 -18.88 -1.48
C LEU A 393 -14.70 -18.15 -2.82
N PRO A 394 -13.67 -18.48 -3.59
CA PRO A 394 -13.36 -17.83 -4.86
C PRO A 394 -14.53 -17.91 -5.86
N ASN A 395 -14.96 -16.79 -6.39
CA ASN A 395 -15.84 -16.71 -7.55
C ASN A 395 -15.82 -15.31 -8.17
N VAL A 396 -16.05 -15.25 -9.49
CA VAL A 396 -15.91 -14.01 -10.27
C VAL A 396 -16.96 -12.96 -9.87
N ASP A 397 -18.23 -13.35 -9.79
CA ASP A 397 -19.33 -12.41 -9.51
C ASP A 397 -19.22 -11.84 -8.09
N GLY A 398 -18.91 -12.68 -7.10
CA GLY A 398 -18.72 -12.27 -5.72
C GLY A 398 -17.52 -11.33 -5.57
N TYR A 399 -16.42 -11.62 -6.26
CA TYR A 399 -15.25 -10.73 -6.25
C TYR A 399 -15.54 -9.37 -6.88
N SER A 400 -16.26 -9.34 -8.01
CA SER A 400 -16.69 -8.10 -8.64
C SER A 400 -17.61 -7.28 -7.73
N ALA A 401 -18.56 -7.93 -7.08
CA ALA A 401 -19.44 -7.27 -6.10
C ALA A 401 -18.67 -6.74 -4.88
N HIS A 402 -17.68 -7.50 -4.40
CA HIS A 402 -16.79 -7.06 -3.32
C HIS A 402 -15.98 -5.82 -3.72
N GLN A 403 -15.39 -5.81 -4.92
CA GLN A 403 -14.64 -4.65 -5.40
C GLN A 403 -15.52 -3.39 -5.47
N THR A 404 -16.76 -3.54 -5.92
CA THR A 404 -17.75 -2.44 -5.91
C THR A 404 -18.03 -1.98 -4.48
N ALA A 405 -18.29 -2.90 -3.56
CA ALA A 405 -18.55 -2.54 -2.16
C ALA A 405 -17.35 -1.86 -1.48
N VAL A 406 -16.13 -2.30 -1.78
CA VAL A 406 -14.90 -1.65 -1.31
C VAL A 406 -14.78 -0.24 -1.88
N ALA A 407 -15.04 -0.05 -3.17
CA ALA A 407 -14.98 1.27 -3.80
C ALA A 407 -16.00 2.26 -3.17
N LEU A 408 -17.20 1.79 -2.83
CA LEU A 408 -18.23 2.59 -2.15
C LEU A 408 -17.91 2.88 -0.67
N ASN A 409 -16.92 2.21 -0.11
CA ASN A 409 -16.53 2.34 1.31
C ASN A 409 -15.14 2.94 1.49
N LYS A 410 -14.60 3.61 0.50
CA LYS A 410 -13.27 4.21 0.54
C LYS A 410 -13.27 5.70 0.21
N ILE A 411 -12.41 6.45 0.88
CA ILE A 411 -12.01 7.81 0.53
C ILE A 411 -10.51 7.98 0.76
N THR A 412 -9.82 8.67 -0.13
CA THR A 412 -8.41 9.03 0.09
C THR A 412 -8.34 10.33 0.89
N LEU A 413 -7.70 10.33 2.05
CA LEU A 413 -7.26 11.53 2.73
C LEU A 413 -5.95 11.98 2.10
N ASP A 414 -5.90 13.23 1.64
CA ASP A 414 -4.76 13.82 0.92
C ASP A 414 -4.42 15.17 1.56
N ASP A 415 -3.16 15.42 1.86
CA ASP A 415 -2.72 16.66 2.51
C ASP A 415 -2.74 17.89 1.58
N GLY A 416 -3.09 17.73 0.31
CA GLY A 416 -3.10 18.79 -0.71
C GLY A 416 -1.71 19.20 -1.20
N SER A 417 -0.65 18.50 -0.77
CA SER A 417 0.72 18.81 -1.17
C SER A 417 1.15 18.07 -2.42
N THR A 418 1.72 18.77 -3.39
CA THR A 418 2.33 18.16 -4.59
C THR A 418 3.78 17.70 -4.36
N LYS A 419 4.35 17.96 -3.19
CA LYS A 419 5.73 17.63 -2.86
C LYS A 419 5.88 16.17 -2.52
N GLN A 420 6.62 15.42 -3.35
CA GLN A 420 6.97 14.03 -3.05
C GLN A 420 8.09 13.94 -1.99
N ASN A 421 7.99 12.94 -1.12
CA ASN A 421 8.94 12.67 -0.04
C ASN A 421 9.22 13.92 0.81
N PRO A 422 8.19 14.53 1.43
CA PRO A 422 8.36 15.73 2.24
C PRO A 422 9.26 15.42 3.43
N GLU A 423 10.03 16.40 3.89
CA GLU A 423 10.92 16.22 5.04
C GLU A 423 10.15 15.95 6.34
N ILE A 424 8.99 16.57 6.48
CA ILE A 424 8.02 16.28 7.56
C ILE A 424 6.83 15.60 6.90
N ILE A 425 6.64 14.32 7.19
CA ILE A 425 5.47 13.57 6.75
C ILE A 425 4.27 14.09 7.53
N PRO A 426 3.15 14.48 6.87
CA PRO A 426 2.10 15.31 7.50
C PRO A 426 1.35 14.61 8.64
N TYR A 427 1.22 13.29 8.58
CA TYR A 427 0.46 12.52 9.56
C TYR A 427 1.34 11.49 10.29
N PRO A 428 1.09 11.23 11.59
CA PRO A 428 0.14 11.90 12.49
C PRO A 428 0.61 13.32 12.88
N GLU A 429 -0.19 14.03 13.63
CA GLU A 429 0.18 15.37 14.16
C GLU A 429 1.61 15.36 14.73
N LEU A 430 2.39 16.40 14.47
CA LEU A 430 3.83 16.55 14.75
C LEU A 430 4.75 15.75 13.82
N GLY A 431 4.20 15.07 12.81
CA GLY A 431 4.95 14.29 11.84
C GLY A 431 5.23 12.83 12.25
N LEU A 432 5.38 11.98 11.24
CA LEU A 432 5.69 10.57 11.40
C LEU A 432 7.13 10.36 11.89
N THR A 433 7.29 9.55 12.91
CA THR A 433 8.60 9.05 13.38
C THR A 433 8.46 7.59 13.84
N SER A 434 9.58 6.94 14.16
CA SER A 434 9.55 5.59 14.76
C SER A 434 8.79 5.52 16.09
N GLU A 435 8.72 6.64 16.84
CA GLU A 435 8.02 6.76 18.12
C GLU A 435 6.58 7.26 17.96
N ASN A 436 6.32 8.07 16.92
CA ASN A 436 5.02 8.65 16.60
C ASN A 436 4.50 8.07 15.27
N THR A 437 4.06 6.81 15.31
CA THR A 437 3.59 6.09 14.12
C THR A 437 2.13 6.36 13.81
N LEU A 438 1.73 6.10 12.57
CA LEU A 438 0.34 6.07 12.13
C LEU A 438 0.01 4.69 11.56
N ARG A 439 -0.65 3.87 12.36
CA ARG A 439 -0.95 2.47 12.03
C ARG A 439 -2.29 2.33 11.30
N ILE A 440 -2.36 1.32 10.47
CA ILE A 440 -3.64 0.83 9.95
C ILE A 440 -4.50 0.38 11.13
N GLY A 441 -5.79 0.72 11.10
CA GLY A 441 -6.70 0.50 12.20
C GLY A 441 -6.85 1.69 13.18
N TYR A 442 -6.04 2.75 13.07
CA TYR A 442 -6.33 4.02 13.75
C TYR A 442 -7.59 4.62 13.14
N THR A 443 -8.32 5.41 13.91
CA THR A 443 -9.55 6.08 13.45
C THR A 443 -9.44 7.59 13.50
N THR A 444 -10.17 8.28 12.62
CA THR A 444 -10.20 9.72 12.55
C THR A 444 -11.58 10.23 12.14
N SER A 445 -11.89 11.48 12.49
CA SER A 445 -12.93 12.27 11.85
C SER A 445 -12.24 13.32 10.99
N VAL A 446 -12.76 13.53 9.78
CA VAL A 446 -12.17 14.47 8.83
C VAL A 446 -13.24 15.38 8.28
N THR A 447 -12.93 16.69 8.22
CA THR A 447 -13.67 17.72 7.50
C THR A 447 -12.72 18.32 6.47
N GLY A 448 -13.16 18.49 5.25
CA GLY A 448 -12.32 19.00 4.17
C GLY A 448 -13.09 19.18 2.88
N VAL A 449 -12.40 19.62 1.84
CA VAL A 449 -12.99 19.77 0.51
C VAL A 449 -12.77 18.50 -0.29
N LEU A 450 -13.80 18.09 -1.04
CA LEU A 450 -13.74 16.90 -1.87
C LEU A 450 -13.25 17.26 -3.28
N SER A 451 -12.40 16.42 -3.86
CA SER A 451 -11.97 16.53 -5.25
C SER A 451 -11.78 15.16 -5.88
N TYR A 452 -11.62 15.12 -7.20
CA TYR A 452 -11.29 13.92 -7.94
C TYR A 452 -9.94 14.07 -8.62
N ALA A 453 -9.00 13.16 -8.36
CA ALA A 453 -7.71 13.13 -9.05
C ALA A 453 -7.11 11.72 -9.04
N PHE A 454 -6.30 11.39 -10.04
CA PHE A 454 -5.62 10.10 -10.18
C PHE A 454 -6.56 8.88 -10.08
N GLY A 455 -7.80 9.03 -10.57
CA GLY A 455 -8.80 7.97 -10.57
C GLY A 455 -9.46 7.69 -9.23
N LYS A 456 -9.41 8.63 -8.27
CA LYS A 456 -9.96 8.49 -6.91
C LYS A 456 -10.55 9.80 -6.41
N TYR A 457 -11.65 9.71 -5.65
CA TYR A 457 -12.10 10.81 -4.82
C TYR A 457 -11.17 11.00 -3.62
N ARG A 458 -10.92 12.28 -3.28
CA ARG A 458 -10.00 12.72 -2.25
C ARG A 458 -10.65 13.73 -1.35
N ILE A 459 -10.34 13.69 -0.07
CA ILE A 459 -10.68 14.75 0.85
C ILE A 459 -9.40 15.48 1.26
N HIS A 460 -9.34 16.78 0.98
CA HIS A 460 -8.26 17.66 1.43
C HIS A 460 -8.72 18.34 2.72
N PRO A 461 -8.10 18.03 3.87
CA PRO A 461 -8.57 18.52 5.14
C PRO A 461 -8.39 20.03 5.29
N THR A 462 -9.43 20.71 5.78
CA THR A 462 -9.41 22.14 6.11
C THR A 462 -9.08 22.40 7.56
N GLU A 463 -9.01 21.35 8.38
CA GLU A 463 -8.65 21.38 9.79
C GLU A 463 -7.59 20.32 10.11
N SER A 464 -6.93 20.45 11.28
CA SER A 464 -5.96 19.46 11.72
C SER A 464 -6.60 18.08 11.94
N VAL A 465 -6.09 17.06 11.28
CA VAL A 465 -6.58 15.69 11.38
C VAL A 465 -5.95 14.99 12.58
N LEU A 466 -6.79 14.57 13.52
CA LEU A 466 -6.37 13.85 14.73
C LEU A 466 -6.76 12.38 14.64
N PHE A 467 -5.83 11.50 14.97
CA PHE A 467 -6.03 10.05 14.92
C PHE A 467 -6.15 9.45 16.32
N ALA A 468 -7.24 8.70 16.55
CA ALA A 468 -7.38 7.87 17.74
C ALA A 468 -6.59 6.55 17.56
N LYS A 469 -5.84 6.17 18.59
CA LYS A 469 -4.96 4.99 18.56
C LYS A 469 -5.71 3.71 18.92
N ASP A 470 -6.75 3.37 18.14
CA ASP A 470 -7.61 2.20 18.40
C ASP A 470 -6.90 0.86 18.11
N ASN A 471 -5.78 0.89 17.41
CA ASN A 471 -4.91 -0.25 17.13
C ASN A 471 -3.44 0.08 17.51
N ASP A 472 -3.21 0.37 18.79
CA ASP A 472 -1.89 0.76 19.27
C ASP A 472 -0.90 -0.42 19.24
N ARG A 473 0.40 -0.11 19.24
CA ARG A 473 1.48 -1.10 19.28
C ARG A 473 1.41 -1.96 20.53
N ASN A 474 1.47 -3.29 20.35
CA ASN A 474 1.76 -4.20 21.45
C ASN A 474 3.26 -4.55 21.43
N PRO A 475 4.07 -4.07 22.37
CA PRO A 475 5.51 -4.30 22.36
C PRO A 475 5.92 -5.73 22.70
N GLU A 476 4.99 -6.54 23.24
CA GLU A 476 5.23 -7.94 23.61
C GLU A 476 4.33 -8.87 22.78
N PRO A 477 4.86 -10.04 22.37
CA PRO A 477 4.07 -10.99 21.62
C PRO A 477 2.89 -11.54 22.44
N PRO A 478 1.77 -11.89 21.77
CA PRO A 478 0.64 -12.52 22.43
C PRO A 478 1.02 -13.84 23.10
N LEU A 479 0.32 -14.18 24.19
CA LEU A 479 0.51 -15.45 24.91
C LEU A 479 -0.29 -16.55 24.21
N VAL A 480 0.37 -17.63 23.86
CA VAL A 480 -0.25 -18.80 23.20
C VAL A 480 -0.32 -20.05 24.10
N GLY A 481 0.29 -20.00 25.29
CA GLY A 481 0.31 -21.14 26.21
C GLY A 481 1.30 -22.25 25.79
N GLY A 482 1.13 -23.41 26.42
CA GLY A 482 1.92 -24.61 26.14
C GLY A 482 3.32 -24.62 26.75
N ASP A 483 4.02 -25.73 26.55
CA ASP A 483 5.41 -25.97 26.99
C ASP A 483 6.43 -25.82 25.86
N LEU A 484 5.96 -25.79 24.62
CA LEU A 484 6.73 -25.41 23.43
C LEU A 484 6.03 -24.27 22.67
N LYS A 485 6.87 -23.41 22.09
CA LYS A 485 6.42 -22.30 21.26
C LYS A 485 7.03 -22.42 19.86
N LEU A 486 6.19 -22.42 18.83
CA LEU A 486 6.60 -22.34 17.42
C LEU A 486 6.28 -20.97 16.87
N ALA A 487 7.02 -20.56 15.84
CA ALA A 487 6.66 -19.37 15.06
C ALA A 487 6.90 -19.59 13.57
N SER A 488 6.12 -18.87 12.76
CA SER A 488 6.37 -18.65 11.33
C SER A 488 6.69 -17.19 11.11
N PHE A 489 7.78 -16.87 10.41
CA PHE A 489 8.14 -15.50 10.12
C PHE A 489 8.74 -15.33 8.73
N ASN A 490 8.06 -14.55 7.89
CA ASN A 490 8.63 -14.01 6.66
C ASN A 490 9.51 -12.81 7.02
N VAL A 491 10.81 -12.87 6.68
CA VAL A 491 11.82 -11.88 7.11
C VAL A 491 12.15 -10.83 6.05
N LEU A 492 11.28 -10.67 5.04
CA LEU A 492 11.35 -9.66 3.98
C LEU A 492 12.75 -9.63 3.31
N ASN A 493 13.05 -10.68 2.53
CA ASN A 493 14.30 -10.77 1.78
C ASN A 493 15.56 -10.50 2.65
N TYR A 494 15.77 -11.33 3.68
CA TYR A 494 16.97 -11.25 4.52
C TYR A 494 18.18 -11.78 3.74
N PHE A 495 18.93 -10.85 3.13
CA PHE A 495 20.12 -11.11 2.34
C PHE A 495 21.35 -10.57 3.07
N ASN A 496 22.32 -11.42 3.38
CA ASN A 496 23.61 -10.96 3.86
C ASN A 496 24.60 -10.68 2.72
N THR A 497 24.18 -10.92 1.47
CA THR A 497 24.87 -10.45 0.27
C THR A 497 24.31 -9.09 -0.09
N ILE A 498 25.15 -8.05 -0.04
CA ILE A 498 24.71 -6.67 -0.28
C ILE A 498 24.39 -6.44 -1.76
N ASP A 499 23.22 -5.89 -2.04
CA ASP A 499 22.76 -5.54 -3.40
C ASP A 499 23.45 -4.27 -3.88
N ASN A 500 24.62 -4.42 -4.47
CA ASN A 500 25.29 -3.33 -5.15
C ASN A 500 25.61 -3.70 -6.60
N ALA A 501 25.86 -2.69 -7.43
CA ALA A 501 26.01 -2.87 -8.86
C ALA A 501 27.03 -3.96 -9.23
N GLY A 502 26.56 -5.09 -9.77
CA GLY A 502 27.36 -6.23 -10.21
C GLY A 502 27.47 -7.36 -9.20
N THR A 503 26.86 -7.27 -8.04
CA THR A 503 26.75 -8.39 -7.10
C THR A 503 25.65 -9.33 -7.58
N GLY A 504 25.91 -10.65 -7.54
CA GLY A 504 24.91 -11.67 -7.81
C GLY A 504 24.56 -12.44 -6.53
N CYS A 505 23.29 -12.78 -6.37
CA CYS A 505 22.73 -13.50 -5.24
C CYS A 505 22.21 -14.90 -5.64
N GLY A 506 21.69 -15.60 -4.67
CA GLY A 506 21.08 -16.91 -4.86
C GLY A 506 22.07 -18.05 -4.98
N PRO A 507 21.62 -19.27 -5.32
CA PRO A 507 22.42 -20.51 -5.23
C PRO A 507 23.74 -20.46 -5.98
N ASP A 508 23.73 -19.85 -7.17
CA ASP A 508 24.90 -19.77 -8.06
C ASP A 508 25.56 -18.39 -8.07
N GLY A 509 25.08 -17.44 -7.25
CA GLY A 509 25.59 -16.08 -7.19
C GLY A 509 25.37 -15.26 -8.47
N VAL A 510 24.29 -15.52 -9.24
CA VAL A 510 24.02 -14.88 -10.53
C VAL A 510 22.65 -14.22 -10.62
N LEU A 511 21.79 -14.43 -9.64
CA LEU A 511 20.46 -13.83 -9.60
C LEU A 511 20.53 -12.39 -9.05
N GLY A 512 19.56 -11.56 -9.39
CA GLY A 512 19.40 -10.25 -8.78
C GLY A 512 19.17 -10.37 -7.27
N CYS A 513 19.88 -9.56 -6.51
CA CYS A 513 19.65 -9.44 -5.08
C CYS A 513 18.33 -8.70 -4.81
N ARG A 514 17.76 -8.85 -3.62
CA ARG A 514 16.47 -8.28 -3.22
C ARG A 514 16.53 -7.66 -1.83
N GLY A 515 17.63 -7.79 -1.13
CA GLY A 515 17.84 -7.29 0.23
C GLY A 515 18.43 -5.90 0.25
N ALA A 516 19.10 -5.59 1.34
CA ALA A 516 19.78 -4.32 1.56
C ALA A 516 20.84 -4.04 0.49
N ASP A 517 20.93 -2.81 0.03
CA ASP A 517 21.91 -2.36 -0.97
C ASP A 517 23.16 -1.72 -0.33
N SER A 518 23.18 -1.62 0.99
CA SER A 518 24.30 -1.15 1.79
C SER A 518 24.47 -1.93 3.09
N GLU A 519 25.70 -1.98 3.62
CA GLU A 519 26.00 -2.56 4.94
C GLU A 519 25.22 -1.88 6.07
N ALA A 520 24.92 -0.58 5.91
CA ALA A 520 24.16 0.17 6.90
C ALA A 520 22.70 -0.29 6.93
N GLU A 521 22.09 -0.51 5.78
CA GLU A 521 20.73 -1.02 5.67
C GLU A 521 20.63 -2.47 6.14
N PHE A 522 21.59 -3.31 5.76
CA PHE A 522 21.62 -4.68 6.25
C PHE A 522 21.71 -4.72 7.79
N THR A 523 22.54 -3.87 8.37
CA THR A 523 22.61 -3.76 9.85
C THR A 523 21.25 -3.37 10.43
N ARG A 524 20.55 -2.41 9.83
CA ARG A 524 19.22 -1.97 10.27
C ARG A 524 18.18 -3.10 10.16
N GLN A 525 18.14 -3.80 9.02
CA GLN A 525 17.26 -4.96 8.81
C GLN A 525 17.53 -6.04 9.83
N ARG A 526 18.80 -6.43 9.94
CA ARG A 526 19.28 -7.45 10.87
C ARG A 526 18.88 -7.15 12.30
N ASP A 527 19.14 -5.92 12.77
CA ASP A 527 18.85 -5.52 14.15
C ASP A 527 17.35 -5.63 14.46
N LYS A 528 16.46 -5.16 13.57
CA LYS A 528 15.01 -5.30 13.72
C LYS A 528 14.55 -6.75 13.72
N THR A 529 15.06 -7.57 12.79
CA THR A 529 14.73 -9.01 12.70
C THR A 529 15.16 -9.76 13.93
N LEU A 530 16.36 -9.48 14.45
CA LEU A 530 16.86 -10.07 15.71
C LEU A 530 15.98 -9.68 16.91
N GLN A 531 15.55 -8.42 17.00
CA GLN A 531 14.63 -7.97 18.05
C GLN A 531 13.28 -8.70 17.98
N ALA A 532 12.71 -8.83 16.78
CA ALA A 532 11.44 -9.52 16.58
C ALA A 532 11.54 -11.00 17.02
N ILE A 533 12.51 -11.75 16.49
CA ILE A 533 12.67 -13.18 16.81
C ILE A 533 13.03 -13.39 18.28
N SER A 534 13.90 -12.55 18.85
CA SER A 534 14.28 -12.67 20.26
C SER A 534 13.12 -12.42 21.22
N LYS A 535 12.19 -11.51 20.90
CA LYS A 535 10.99 -11.25 21.70
C LYS A 535 9.95 -12.35 21.54
N ILE A 536 9.76 -12.85 20.34
CA ILE A 536 8.90 -14.03 20.11
C ILE A 536 9.41 -15.18 20.99
N ASP A 537 10.72 -15.34 21.07
CA ASP A 537 11.37 -16.37 21.88
C ASP A 537 10.79 -17.78 21.67
N ALA A 538 10.48 -18.09 20.38
CA ALA A 538 9.97 -19.41 20.02
C ALA A 538 11.05 -20.49 20.12
N ASP A 539 10.65 -21.72 20.37
CA ASP A 539 11.57 -22.86 20.46
C ASP A 539 11.92 -23.44 19.09
N ILE A 540 11.03 -23.22 18.10
CA ILE A 540 11.25 -23.51 16.69
C ILE A 540 10.69 -22.34 15.85
N VAL A 541 11.46 -21.87 14.86
CA VAL A 541 10.99 -20.81 13.94
C VAL A 541 11.15 -21.27 12.50
N GLY A 542 10.04 -21.33 11.79
CA GLY A 542 10.00 -21.43 10.33
C GLY A 542 10.23 -20.06 9.72
N ILE A 543 11.19 -19.94 8.82
CA ILE A 543 11.62 -18.69 8.22
C ILE A 543 11.34 -18.72 6.71
N ASN A 544 10.75 -17.65 6.20
CA ASN A 544 10.57 -17.41 4.78
C ASN A 544 11.42 -16.21 4.33
N GLU A 545 11.79 -16.18 3.07
CA GLU A 545 12.54 -15.09 2.43
C GLU A 545 13.98 -14.88 2.94
N ILE A 546 14.62 -15.92 3.41
CA ILE A 546 16.06 -15.86 3.69
C ILE A 546 16.84 -16.15 2.39
N GLU A 547 17.98 -15.48 2.18
CA GLU A 547 18.79 -15.68 0.98
C GLU A 547 19.23 -17.13 0.83
N ASN A 548 19.13 -17.67 -0.40
CA ASN A 548 19.51 -19.02 -0.76
C ASN A 548 21.01 -19.11 -1.14
N ASN A 549 21.87 -18.76 -0.21
CA ASN A 549 23.33 -18.75 -0.35
C ASN A 549 24.02 -19.83 0.50
N SER A 550 23.49 -21.05 0.46
CA SER A 550 23.87 -22.17 1.30
C SER A 550 23.53 -21.89 2.77
N VAL A 551 24.50 -21.78 3.66
CA VAL A 551 24.27 -21.52 5.09
C VAL A 551 24.61 -20.10 5.52
N ALA A 552 25.11 -19.25 4.63
CA ALA A 552 25.69 -17.97 5.03
C ALA A 552 24.67 -17.05 5.72
N SER A 553 23.48 -16.84 5.12
CA SER A 553 22.45 -15.94 5.69
C SER A 553 21.79 -16.53 6.93
N ILE A 554 21.46 -17.84 6.95
CA ILE A 554 20.87 -18.46 8.14
C ILE A 554 21.85 -18.51 9.30
N LYS A 555 23.15 -18.73 9.01
CA LYS A 555 24.19 -18.69 10.02
C LYS A 555 24.37 -17.29 10.60
N ASP A 556 24.34 -16.24 9.76
CA ASP A 556 24.42 -14.86 10.24
C ASP A 556 23.25 -14.53 11.18
N LEU A 557 22.04 -14.91 10.81
CA LEU A 557 20.86 -14.72 11.64
C LEU A 557 21.00 -15.44 12.99
N VAL A 558 21.40 -16.71 12.99
CA VAL A 558 21.58 -17.52 14.20
C VAL A 558 22.74 -17.01 15.05
N ASP A 559 23.86 -16.63 14.45
CA ASP A 559 24.98 -16.01 15.19
C ASP A 559 24.53 -14.71 15.86
N GLY A 560 23.72 -13.89 15.19
CA GLY A 560 23.14 -12.67 15.77
C GLY A 560 22.20 -12.95 16.95
N LEU A 561 21.30 -13.92 16.82
CA LEU A 561 20.42 -14.34 17.90
C LEU A 561 21.20 -14.89 19.08
N ASN A 562 22.20 -15.72 18.85
CA ASN A 562 23.06 -16.27 19.89
C ASN A 562 23.92 -15.19 20.59
N ALA A 563 24.32 -14.15 19.85
CA ALA A 563 25.00 -13.01 20.47
C ALA A 563 24.06 -12.19 21.38
N LEU A 564 22.77 -12.07 21.00
CA LEU A 564 21.77 -11.29 21.74
C LEU A 564 21.23 -12.07 22.96
N MET A 565 20.91 -13.35 22.80
CA MET A 565 20.13 -14.15 23.76
C MET A 565 21.04 -15.08 24.62
N GLY A 566 22.28 -15.32 24.21
CA GLY A 566 23.22 -16.20 24.85
C GLY A 566 23.79 -17.26 23.91
N GLU A 567 25.01 -17.67 24.12
CA GLU A 567 25.70 -18.67 23.27
C GLU A 567 24.90 -19.98 23.18
N ASN A 568 24.70 -20.48 21.93
CA ASN A 568 24.04 -21.74 21.63
C ASN A 568 22.52 -21.74 21.99
N THR A 569 21.86 -20.57 22.06
CA THR A 569 20.41 -20.50 22.23
C THR A 569 19.71 -21.13 21.04
N TYR A 570 20.08 -20.73 19.83
CA TYR A 570 19.55 -21.27 18.59
C TYR A 570 20.57 -22.06 17.78
N SER A 571 20.07 -23.06 17.11
CA SER A 571 20.72 -23.83 16.03
C SER A 571 19.83 -23.77 14.78
N TYR A 572 20.32 -24.21 13.63
CA TYR A 572 19.54 -24.26 12.39
C TYR A 572 19.63 -25.63 11.71
N VAL A 573 18.63 -25.94 10.88
CA VAL A 573 18.67 -27.10 10.01
C VAL A 573 19.51 -26.75 8.77
N ASP A 574 20.66 -27.43 8.62
CA ASP A 574 21.57 -27.17 7.50
C ASP A 574 21.07 -27.85 6.22
N THR A 575 20.33 -27.10 5.42
CA THR A 575 19.80 -27.57 4.12
C THR A 575 20.75 -27.33 2.96
N GLY A 576 21.84 -26.59 3.15
CA GLY A 576 22.61 -26.06 2.04
C GLY A 576 21.75 -25.15 1.16
N THR A 577 21.93 -25.17 -0.16
CA THR A 577 21.01 -24.53 -1.15
C THR A 577 19.86 -25.45 -1.48
N ILE A 578 18.63 -24.90 -1.57
CA ILE A 578 17.44 -25.63 -1.99
C ILE A 578 16.69 -24.84 -3.05
N GLY A 579 16.33 -25.52 -4.16
CA GLY A 579 15.69 -24.87 -5.31
C GLY A 579 16.62 -23.89 -6.04
N THR A 580 16.05 -23.08 -6.90
CA THR A 580 16.75 -22.18 -7.82
C THR A 580 16.48 -20.69 -7.60
N ASP A 581 15.54 -20.32 -6.72
CA ASP A 581 15.25 -18.91 -6.40
C ASP A 581 16.36 -18.30 -5.52
N ALA A 582 16.49 -16.98 -5.56
CA ALA A 582 17.41 -16.23 -4.70
C ALA A 582 17.07 -16.34 -3.20
N ILE A 583 15.84 -16.71 -2.86
CA ILE A 583 15.38 -16.94 -1.49
C ILE A 583 14.96 -18.39 -1.28
N LYS A 584 15.01 -18.82 -0.03
CA LYS A 584 14.58 -20.15 0.41
C LYS A 584 13.80 -20.08 1.71
N VAL A 585 13.21 -21.21 2.12
CA VAL A 585 12.71 -21.44 3.47
C VAL A 585 13.80 -22.01 4.38
N ALA A 586 13.68 -21.81 5.68
CA ALA A 586 14.64 -22.34 6.65
C ALA A 586 13.95 -22.65 7.98
N LEU A 587 14.67 -23.39 8.85
CA LEU A 587 14.26 -23.70 10.23
C LEU A 587 15.40 -23.40 11.19
N ILE A 588 15.10 -22.66 12.26
CA ILE A 588 15.96 -22.52 13.43
C ILE A 588 15.25 -23.08 14.65
N TYR A 589 16.01 -23.56 15.62
CA TYR A 589 15.45 -24.22 16.80
C TYR A 589 16.37 -24.09 18.02
N LYS A 590 15.79 -24.18 19.22
CA LYS A 590 16.53 -24.25 20.47
C LYS A 590 16.87 -25.71 20.82
N ALA A 591 18.14 -26.07 20.70
CA ALA A 591 18.62 -27.42 21.04
C ALA A 591 18.44 -27.80 22.53
N SER A 592 18.14 -26.81 23.39
CA SER A 592 17.77 -27.05 24.81
C SER A 592 16.34 -27.52 25.00
N LYS A 593 15.49 -27.40 23.99
CA LYS A 593 14.05 -27.73 24.00
C LYS A 593 13.71 -28.92 23.14
N VAL A 594 14.32 -29.00 21.97
CA VAL A 594 14.03 -30.04 20.96
C VAL A 594 15.35 -30.55 20.33
N SER A 595 15.31 -31.78 19.83
CA SER A 595 16.39 -32.36 19.04
C SER A 595 15.87 -32.81 17.67
N LEU A 596 16.74 -32.79 16.67
CA LEU A 596 16.41 -33.30 15.33
C LEU A 596 16.24 -34.83 15.37
N LEU A 597 15.15 -35.31 14.78
CA LEU A 597 14.94 -36.74 14.54
C LEU A 597 15.05 -36.99 13.04
N ASN A 598 15.99 -37.88 12.65
CA ASN A 598 16.30 -38.20 11.26
C ASN A 598 16.79 -37.00 10.44
N ASP A 599 17.01 -37.21 9.14
CA ASP A 599 17.37 -36.18 8.19
C ASP A 599 16.12 -35.37 7.78
N PHE A 600 16.31 -34.10 7.43
CA PHE A 600 15.26 -33.28 6.83
C PHE A 600 14.86 -33.81 5.46
N ALA A 601 13.69 -33.46 4.99
CA ALA A 601 13.17 -33.78 3.67
C ALA A 601 12.75 -32.54 2.90
N ILE A 602 12.90 -32.57 1.58
CA ILE A 602 12.56 -31.48 0.67
C ILE A 602 11.47 -31.94 -0.31
N LEU A 603 10.44 -31.12 -0.48
CA LEU A 603 9.47 -31.28 -1.57
C LEU A 603 9.82 -30.33 -2.71
N ASP A 604 10.11 -30.90 -3.85
CA ASP A 604 10.38 -30.21 -5.12
C ASP A 604 9.74 -30.97 -6.30
N SER A 605 9.97 -30.53 -7.52
CA SER A 605 9.42 -31.15 -8.74
C SER A 605 9.95 -32.58 -9.00
N SER A 606 11.07 -32.94 -8.41
CA SER A 606 11.64 -34.33 -8.55
C SER A 606 10.91 -35.32 -7.64
N VAL A 607 10.33 -34.85 -6.55
CA VAL A 607 9.51 -35.62 -5.59
C VAL A 607 8.06 -35.71 -6.07
N ASN A 608 7.48 -34.59 -6.47
CA ASN A 608 6.12 -34.54 -7.00
C ASN A 608 6.03 -33.51 -8.15
N PRO A 609 5.73 -33.93 -9.38
CA PRO A 609 5.72 -33.02 -10.54
C PRO A 609 4.61 -31.95 -10.50
N LEU A 610 3.64 -32.03 -9.61
CA LEU A 610 2.67 -30.95 -9.37
C LEU A 610 3.30 -29.78 -8.61
N PHE A 611 4.40 -30.02 -7.89
CA PHE A 611 5.16 -28.98 -7.22
C PHE A 611 6.14 -28.34 -8.20
N ILE A 612 5.74 -27.23 -8.82
CA ILE A 612 6.56 -26.50 -9.80
C ILE A 612 7.57 -25.64 -9.04
N ASP A 613 8.80 -26.12 -8.86
CA ASP A 613 9.82 -25.50 -8.02
C ASP A 613 10.57 -24.32 -8.66
N ASP A 614 10.35 -24.04 -9.95
CA ASP A 614 10.72 -22.78 -10.57
C ASP A 614 9.70 -21.63 -10.30
N LYS A 615 8.60 -21.96 -9.62
CA LYS A 615 7.56 -21.03 -9.19
C LYS A 615 7.42 -20.99 -7.66
N ASN A 616 7.29 -22.15 -7.02
CA ASN A 616 7.25 -22.28 -5.58
C ASN A 616 8.66 -22.51 -5.04
N ARG A 617 9.00 -22.03 -3.86
CA ARG A 617 10.25 -22.42 -3.18
C ARG A 617 10.05 -23.82 -2.64
N PRO A 618 11.03 -24.74 -2.75
CA PRO A 618 10.91 -26.08 -2.21
C PRO A 618 10.54 -26.09 -0.74
N SER A 619 9.56 -26.92 -0.35
CA SER A 619 9.14 -27.03 1.04
C SER A 619 10.15 -27.84 1.86
N LEU A 620 10.35 -27.44 3.12
CA LEU A 620 11.29 -28.08 4.05
C LEU A 620 10.53 -28.75 5.18
N ALA A 621 10.67 -30.05 5.36
CA ALA A 621 10.16 -30.80 6.49
C ALA A 621 11.30 -31.27 7.39
N GLN A 622 11.14 -31.08 8.71
CA GLN A 622 12.03 -31.63 9.74
C GLN A 622 11.21 -32.14 10.90
N THR A 623 11.48 -33.38 11.30
CA THR A 623 10.91 -33.91 12.53
C THR A 623 11.78 -33.55 13.73
N PHE A 624 11.15 -33.17 14.79
CA PHE A 624 11.72 -32.84 16.07
C PHE A 624 11.25 -33.84 17.15
N THR A 625 12.13 -34.10 18.11
CA THR A 625 11.77 -34.77 19.36
C THR A 625 11.89 -33.77 20.48
N SER A 626 10.81 -33.56 21.22
CA SER A 626 10.83 -32.74 22.43
C SER A 626 11.62 -33.38 23.55
N ASN A 627 11.95 -32.59 24.60
CA ASN A 627 12.63 -33.13 25.78
C ASN A 627 11.82 -34.21 26.51
N ASN A 628 10.49 -34.26 26.29
CA ASN A 628 9.59 -35.24 26.87
C ASN A 628 9.51 -36.55 26.03
N GLY A 629 10.15 -36.56 24.88
CA GLY A 629 10.19 -37.72 23.98
C GLY A 629 9.13 -37.73 22.91
N GLU A 630 8.17 -36.80 22.95
CA GLU A 630 7.15 -36.63 21.91
C GLU A 630 7.77 -36.13 20.61
N THR A 631 7.29 -36.66 19.49
CA THR A 631 7.76 -36.29 18.15
C THR A 631 6.69 -35.56 17.37
N PHE A 632 7.10 -34.68 16.47
CA PHE A 632 6.25 -33.97 15.52
C PHE A 632 7.08 -33.39 14.39
N THR A 633 6.47 -33.18 13.23
CA THR A 633 7.15 -32.67 12.03
C THR A 633 6.69 -31.25 11.73
N VAL A 634 7.65 -30.33 11.60
CA VAL A 634 7.42 -28.96 11.15
C VAL A 634 7.75 -28.84 9.67
N VAL A 635 6.83 -28.26 8.88
CA VAL A 635 6.93 -28.15 7.43
C VAL A 635 6.82 -26.68 7.03
N VAL A 636 7.93 -26.09 6.59
CA VAL A 636 7.97 -24.67 6.19
C VAL A 636 7.77 -24.55 4.69
N ASN A 637 6.89 -23.64 4.31
CA ASN A 637 6.48 -23.44 2.91
C ASN A 637 6.58 -21.97 2.53
N HIS A 638 6.89 -21.73 1.24
CA HIS A 638 6.75 -20.41 0.64
C HIS A 638 6.30 -20.60 -0.82
N PHE A 639 4.99 -20.52 -1.05
CA PHE A 639 4.40 -20.75 -2.36
C PHE A 639 4.53 -19.53 -3.27
N LYS A 640 4.08 -19.69 -4.51
CA LYS A 640 4.20 -18.67 -5.55
C LYS A 640 3.39 -17.42 -5.23
N SER A 641 4.06 -16.27 -5.19
CA SER A 641 3.42 -14.96 -4.95
C SER A 641 2.39 -14.60 -6.03
N LYS A 642 1.40 -13.77 -5.63
CA LYS A 642 0.33 -13.28 -6.51
C LYS A 642 0.78 -12.20 -7.50
N GLY A 643 1.94 -11.55 -7.29
CA GLY A 643 2.36 -10.37 -8.02
C GLY A 643 2.70 -10.59 -9.49
N SER A 644 3.33 -11.72 -9.85
CA SER A 644 3.71 -12.03 -11.24
C SER A 644 2.79 -13.08 -11.88
N SER A 645 2.53 -12.92 -13.19
CA SER A 645 1.64 -13.81 -13.93
C SER A 645 2.25 -15.20 -14.18
N CYS A 646 1.42 -16.23 -14.10
CA CYS A 646 1.71 -17.60 -14.54
C CYS A 646 0.98 -17.97 -15.84
N ALA A 647 0.51 -16.98 -16.61
CA ALA A 647 -0.20 -17.24 -17.86
C ALA A 647 0.65 -18.02 -18.88
N ASN A 648 1.97 -17.86 -18.84
CA ASN A 648 2.93 -18.57 -19.69
C ASN A 648 2.98 -20.09 -19.44
N ILE A 649 2.51 -20.56 -18.28
CA ILE A 649 2.36 -21.97 -17.93
C ILE A 649 0.90 -22.41 -17.86
N GLY A 650 -0.03 -21.60 -18.39
CA GLY A 650 -1.46 -21.92 -18.46
C GLY A 650 -2.27 -21.62 -17.20
N ASP A 651 -1.74 -20.80 -16.30
CA ASP A 651 -2.41 -20.40 -15.06
C ASP A 651 -2.59 -18.87 -14.96
N PRO A 652 -3.44 -18.25 -15.81
CA PRO A 652 -3.73 -16.83 -15.75
C PRO A 652 -4.59 -16.47 -14.54
N ASN A 653 -4.63 -15.18 -14.17
CA ASN A 653 -5.60 -14.67 -13.22
C ASN A 653 -7.04 -14.90 -13.73
N LYS A 654 -7.89 -15.50 -12.89
CA LYS A 654 -9.28 -15.82 -13.22
C LYS A 654 -10.26 -14.73 -12.80
N ASN A 655 -9.80 -13.69 -12.13
CA ASN A 655 -10.60 -12.62 -11.54
C ASN A 655 -11.67 -13.14 -10.55
N ASP A 656 -11.33 -14.18 -9.82
CA ASP A 656 -12.18 -14.84 -8.80
C ASP A 656 -11.76 -14.50 -7.36
N GLY A 657 -10.85 -13.54 -7.18
CA GLY A 657 -10.28 -13.09 -5.92
C GLY A 657 -8.97 -13.79 -5.54
N GLN A 658 -8.57 -14.86 -6.22
CA GLN A 658 -7.33 -15.60 -5.90
C GLN A 658 -6.06 -14.97 -6.50
N GLY A 659 -6.20 -14.05 -7.46
CA GLY A 659 -5.09 -13.41 -8.14
C GLY A 659 -4.34 -14.35 -9.11
N ASN A 660 -3.09 -13.99 -9.45
CA ASN A 660 -2.26 -14.78 -10.35
C ASN A 660 -1.83 -16.11 -9.72
N CYS A 661 -1.57 -17.12 -10.55
CA CYS A 661 -0.94 -18.39 -10.16
C CYS A 661 -1.75 -19.25 -9.17
N SER A 662 -3.08 -19.12 -9.14
CA SER A 662 -3.94 -19.82 -8.18
C SER A 662 -3.89 -21.35 -8.33
N ALA A 663 -3.88 -21.87 -9.58
CA ALA A 663 -3.76 -23.29 -9.83
C ALA A 663 -2.35 -23.82 -9.48
N THR A 664 -1.32 -23.01 -9.68
CA THR A 664 0.06 -23.36 -9.31
C THR A 664 0.18 -23.56 -7.80
N ARG A 665 -0.39 -22.66 -6.99
CA ARG A 665 -0.42 -22.80 -5.53
C ARG A 665 -1.29 -23.96 -5.06
N LYS A 666 -2.47 -24.15 -5.66
CA LYS A 666 -3.31 -25.31 -5.37
C LYS A 666 -2.57 -26.64 -5.67
N ASN A 667 -1.88 -26.73 -6.80
CA ASN A 667 -1.11 -27.92 -7.14
C ASN A 667 0.04 -28.15 -6.15
N ALA A 668 0.64 -27.09 -5.62
CA ALA A 668 1.65 -27.20 -4.56
C ALA A 668 1.07 -27.76 -3.27
N SER A 669 -0.17 -27.37 -2.85
CA SER A 669 -0.81 -27.98 -1.69
C SER A 669 -1.26 -29.41 -1.91
N ILE A 670 -1.65 -29.78 -3.14
CA ILE A 670 -1.90 -31.19 -3.50
C ILE A 670 -0.60 -32.00 -3.32
N ALA A 671 0.49 -31.52 -3.91
CA ALA A 671 1.79 -32.19 -3.81
C ALA A 671 2.26 -32.30 -2.36
N LEU A 672 2.08 -31.23 -1.57
CA LEU A 672 2.43 -31.20 -0.15
C LEU A 672 1.63 -32.24 0.65
N SER A 673 0.31 -32.25 0.53
CA SER A 673 -0.55 -33.22 1.20
C SER A 673 -0.21 -34.67 0.84
N ASP A 674 0.04 -34.93 -0.44
CA ASP A 674 0.41 -36.28 -0.89
C ASP A 674 1.80 -36.70 -0.37
N TRP A 675 2.74 -35.76 -0.34
CA TRP A 675 4.08 -35.99 0.16
C TRP A 675 4.12 -36.30 1.64
N LEU A 676 3.38 -35.55 2.49
CA LEU A 676 3.32 -35.77 3.94
C LEU A 676 2.77 -37.16 4.27
N LYS A 677 1.81 -37.69 3.50
CA LYS A 677 1.29 -39.06 3.65
C LYS A 677 2.35 -40.16 3.43
N THR A 678 3.51 -39.81 2.84
CA THR A 678 4.60 -40.77 2.61
C THR A 678 5.60 -40.85 3.77
N ASP A 679 5.37 -40.09 4.86
CA ASP A 679 6.31 -39.93 5.99
C ASP A 679 7.72 -39.55 5.51
N PRO A 680 7.90 -38.35 4.93
CA PRO A 680 9.11 -37.96 4.21
C PRO A 680 10.36 -37.94 5.10
N THR A 681 10.20 -37.71 6.39
CA THR A 681 11.28 -37.70 7.39
C THR A 681 11.48 -39.05 8.08
N GLN A 682 10.67 -40.05 7.75
CA GLN A 682 10.71 -41.41 8.33
C GLN A 682 10.54 -41.38 9.85
N SER A 683 9.70 -40.49 10.34
CA SER A 683 9.40 -40.31 11.76
C SER A 683 8.52 -41.40 12.33
N SER A 684 7.69 -42.03 11.50
CA SER A 684 6.59 -42.91 11.87
C SER A 684 5.54 -42.23 12.76
N ASP A 685 5.38 -40.91 12.61
CA ASP A 685 4.53 -40.03 13.37
C ASP A 685 3.68 -39.18 12.40
N ASP A 686 2.37 -39.12 12.66
CA ASP A 686 1.40 -38.39 11.82
C ASP A 686 1.16 -36.94 12.31
N ASP A 687 1.93 -36.45 13.27
CA ASP A 687 1.82 -35.10 13.82
C ASP A 687 2.59 -34.09 12.97
N PHE A 688 1.86 -33.35 12.17
CA PHE A 688 2.42 -32.33 11.28
C PHE A 688 1.93 -30.94 11.63
N ILE A 689 2.83 -29.95 11.59
CA ILE A 689 2.51 -28.53 11.54
C ILE A 689 3.10 -27.91 10.29
N ILE A 690 2.23 -27.44 9.40
CA ILE A 690 2.53 -26.74 8.17
C ILE A 690 2.57 -25.25 8.49
N LEU A 691 3.70 -24.60 8.25
CA LEU A 691 3.96 -23.19 8.50
C LEU A 691 4.36 -22.47 7.21
N GLY A 692 4.24 -21.17 7.20
CA GLY A 692 4.83 -20.28 6.22
C GLY A 692 3.84 -19.54 5.35
N ASP A 693 4.39 -18.75 4.45
CA ASP A 693 3.65 -17.95 3.49
C ASP A 693 3.15 -18.82 2.32
N LEU A 694 1.87 -19.18 2.36
CA LEU A 694 1.24 -19.93 1.27
C LEU A 694 0.78 -19.01 0.11
N ASN A 695 0.97 -17.70 0.23
CA ASN A 695 0.52 -16.69 -0.73
C ASN A 695 -0.96 -16.85 -1.13
N SER A 696 -1.78 -17.33 -0.21
CA SER A 696 -3.21 -17.61 -0.39
C SER A 696 -3.97 -17.20 0.86
N TYR A 697 -5.08 -16.51 0.69
CA TYR A 697 -5.95 -16.18 1.82
C TYR A 697 -6.77 -17.40 2.26
N ALA A 698 -7.41 -17.30 3.43
CA ALA A 698 -8.01 -18.41 4.16
C ALA A 698 -8.98 -19.31 3.36
N LYS A 699 -9.74 -18.76 2.42
CA LYS A 699 -10.75 -19.48 1.64
C LYS A 699 -10.32 -19.77 0.20
N GLU A 700 -9.06 -19.51 -0.16
CA GLU A 700 -8.54 -19.87 -1.46
C GLU A 700 -8.36 -21.38 -1.64
N ASP A 701 -8.38 -21.82 -2.89
CA ASP A 701 -8.25 -23.23 -3.28
C ASP A 701 -7.04 -23.95 -2.66
N THR A 702 -5.96 -23.23 -2.43
CA THR A 702 -4.72 -23.71 -1.82
C THR A 702 -4.95 -24.18 -0.40
N VAL A 703 -5.61 -23.37 0.42
CA VAL A 703 -5.86 -23.62 1.83
C VAL A 703 -7.03 -24.58 1.99
N THR A 704 -8.11 -24.37 1.25
CA THR A 704 -9.30 -25.25 1.31
C THR A 704 -8.97 -26.67 0.87
N TYR A 705 -8.04 -26.86 -0.08
CA TYR A 705 -7.59 -28.20 -0.43
C TYR A 705 -6.94 -28.94 0.76
N LEU A 706 -6.10 -28.28 1.56
CA LEU A 706 -5.48 -28.87 2.75
C LEU A 706 -6.54 -29.20 3.79
N THR A 707 -7.45 -28.26 4.07
CA THR A 707 -8.50 -28.48 5.07
C THR A 707 -9.50 -29.57 4.66
N ASP A 708 -9.79 -29.73 3.39
CA ASP A 708 -10.63 -30.81 2.86
C ASP A 708 -9.92 -32.20 2.89
N ASN A 709 -8.61 -32.22 3.13
CA ASN A 709 -7.78 -33.43 3.06
C ASN A 709 -7.11 -33.81 4.39
N GLY A 710 -7.70 -33.44 5.52
CA GLY A 710 -7.32 -33.91 6.86
C GLY A 710 -6.38 -32.98 7.61
N PHE A 711 -6.29 -31.71 7.22
CA PHE A 711 -5.57 -30.68 7.96
C PHE A 711 -6.52 -29.61 8.49
N ILE A 712 -6.15 -28.97 9.57
CA ILE A 712 -6.96 -27.95 10.25
C ILE A 712 -6.23 -26.62 10.18
N ASN A 713 -6.91 -25.58 9.69
CA ASN A 713 -6.38 -24.22 9.70
C ASN A 713 -6.50 -23.64 11.11
N LEU A 714 -5.39 -23.58 11.81
CA LEU A 714 -5.33 -23.15 13.20
C LEU A 714 -5.63 -21.65 13.38
N ILE A 715 -5.25 -20.81 12.43
CA ILE A 715 -5.55 -19.37 12.48
C ILE A 715 -7.07 -19.15 12.41
N ASP A 716 -7.74 -19.80 11.45
CA ASP A 716 -9.21 -19.72 11.34
C ASP A 716 -9.90 -20.26 12.62
N MET A 717 -9.33 -21.31 13.21
CA MET A 717 -9.87 -21.95 14.43
C MET A 717 -9.76 -21.06 15.67
N PHE A 718 -8.62 -20.38 15.87
CA PHE A 718 -8.33 -19.61 17.08
C PHE A 718 -8.69 -18.12 16.96
N ASN A 719 -8.47 -17.50 15.80
CA ASN A 719 -8.59 -16.06 15.59
C ASN A 719 -9.78 -15.68 14.68
N GLY A 720 -10.26 -16.64 13.85
CA GLY A 720 -11.49 -16.48 13.04
C GLY A 720 -11.35 -15.44 11.93
N ALA A 721 -12.49 -14.87 11.53
CA ALA A 721 -12.64 -14.03 10.35
C ALA A 721 -11.94 -12.65 10.40
N GLN A 722 -11.37 -12.28 11.53
CA GLN A 722 -10.66 -10.99 11.72
C GLN A 722 -9.14 -11.14 11.76
N ALA A 723 -8.64 -12.36 11.62
CA ALA A 723 -7.21 -12.66 11.56
C ALA A 723 -6.54 -11.97 10.36
N TYR A 724 -5.31 -11.50 10.51
CA TYR A 724 -4.50 -10.99 9.41
C TYR A 724 -3.01 -11.00 9.75
N SER A 725 -2.19 -11.23 8.75
CA SER A 725 -0.72 -11.08 8.84
C SER A 725 -0.17 -10.15 7.79
N PHE A 726 -1.00 -9.75 6.81
CA PHE A 726 -0.60 -8.97 5.65
C PHE A 726 -1.72 -8.04 5.18
N ILE A 727 -1.34 -6.88 4.64
CA ILE A 727 -2.27 -5.91 4.07
C ILE A 727 -1.85 -5.59 2.64
N PHE A 728 -2.80 -5.67 1.72
CA PHE A 728 -2.58 -5.35 0.31
C PHE A 728 -3.70 -4.48 -0.24
N SER A 729 -3.34 -3.32 -0.79
CA SER A 729 -4.29 -2.33 -1.32
C SER A 729 -5.38 -1.92 -0.31
N GLY A 730 -5.01 -1.79 0.96
CA GLY A 730 -5.92 -1.39 2.04
C GLY A 730 -6.86 -2.49 2.52
N GLU A 731 -6.69 -3.72 2.09
CA GLU A 731 -7.50 -4.86 2.54
C GLU A 731 -6.62 -5.86 3.31
N SER A 732 -7.07 -6.21 4.52
CA SER A 732 -6.39 -7.12 5.45
C SER A 732 -6.67 -8.59 5.14
N GLY A 733 -5.74 -9.47 5.47
CA GLY A 733 -5.89 -10.92 5.41
C GLY A 733 -4.59 -11.60 5.83
N TYR A 734 -4.58 -12.90 6.02
CA TYR A 734 -3.34 -13.61 6.30
C TYR A 734 -2.90 -14.48 5.11
N LEU A 735 -1.62 -14.39 4.79
CA LEU A 735 -0.91 -15.23 3.80
C LEU A 735 -0.01 -16.23 4.50
N ASP A 736 0.38 -15.92 5.74
CA ASP A 736 1.18 -16.76 6.62
C ASP A 736 0.25 -17.70 7.38
N HIS A 737 0.49 -18.97 7.29
CA HIS A 737 -0.40 -20.00 7.80
C HIS A 737 0.23 -20.82 8.91
N ALA A 738 -0.65 -21.32 9.80
CA ALA A 738 -0.42 -22.39 10.74
C ALA A 738 -1.52 -23.43 10.52
N ILE A 739 -1.15 -24.59 9.97
CA ILE A 739 -2.09 -25.66 9.62
C ILE A 739 -1.56 -26.95 10.23
N ALA A 740 -2.41 -27.67 10.98
CA ALA A 740 -2.02 -28.89 11.69
C ALA A 740 -2.72 -30.14 11.13
N SER A 741 -2.07 -31.30 11.25
CA SER A 741 -2.75 -32.58 11.11
C SER A 741 -3.83 -32.75 12.19
N GLU A 742 -4.86 -33.56 11.93
CA GLU A 742 -5.94 -33.80 12.90
C GLU A 742 -5.41 -34.31 14.25
N SER A 743 -4.37 -35.16 14.24
CA SER A 743 -3.74 -35.71 15.46
C SER A 743 -2.99 -34.64 16.27
N MET A 744 -2.48 -33.59 15.62
CA MET A 744 -1.73 -32.52 16.28
C MET A 744 -2.64 -31.44 16.91
N VAL A 745 -3.89 -31.30 16.49
CA VAL A 745 -4.78 -30.20 16.90
C VAL A 745 -5.00 -30.16 18.42
N ASP A 746 -5.21 -31.31 19.04
CA ASP A 746 -5.44 -31.40 20.50
C ASP A 746 -4.23 -30.98 21.33
N LYS A 747 -3.04 -30.95 20.73
CA LYS A 747 -1.79 -30.49 21.34
C LYS A 747 -1.58 -28.97 21.22
N VAL A 748 -2.39 -28.26 20.40
CA VAL A 748 -2.30 -26.80 20.19
C VAL A 748 -3.05 -26.07 21.30
N THR A 749 -2.35 -25.24 22.05
CA THR A 749 -2.92 -24.45 23.17
C THR A 749 -3.39 -23.07 22.78
N GLY A 750 -2.86 -22.52 21.68
CA GLY A 750 -3.24 -21.21 21.17
C GLY A 750 -2.44 -20.84 19.93
N VAL A 751 -3.00 -19.93 19.14
CA VAL A 751 -2.38 -19.34 17.95
C VAL A 751 -2.64 -17.84 17.95
N ALA A 752 -1.67 -17.04 17.56
CA ALA A 752 -1.82 -15.60 17.46
C ALA A 752 -0.90 -15.01 16.40
N GLU A 753 -1.36 -13.97 15.71
CA GLU A 753 -0.53 -13.08 14.93
C GLU A 753 -0.05 -11.94 15.84
N TRP A 754 1.23 -11.58 15.74
CA TRP A 754 1.77 -10.43 16.44
C TRP A 754 1.94 -9.26 15.50
N HIS A 755 1.00 -8.32 15.53
CA HIS A 755 0.88 -7.22 14.57
C HIS A 755 1.95 -6.14 14.77
N ILE A 756 3.18 -6.47 14.37
CA ILE A 756 4.33 -5.57 14.42
C ILE A 756 4.74 -5.01 13.05
N ASN A 757 4.20 -5.54 11.96
CA ASN A 757 4.66 -5.26 10.61
C ASN A 757 3.56 -4.76 9.68
N ALA A 758 2.47 -5.51 9.53
CA ALA A 758 1.45 -5.27 8.52
C ALA A 758 0.74 -3.91 8.68
N ASP A 759 0.50 -3.48 9.92
CA ASP A 759 -0.14 -2.19 10.21
C ASP A 759 0.81 -0.98 10.16
N GLU A 760 2.12 -1.21 10.20
CA GLU A 760 3.11 -0.12 10.27
C GLU A 760 3.35 0.54 8.91
N PRO A 761 3.55 1.86 8.86
CA PRO A 761 3.97 2.54 7.64
C PRO A 761 5.25 1.94 7.06
N ARG A 762 5.22 1.69 5.76
CA ARG A 762 6.37 1.10 5.06
C ARG A 762 7.67 1.87 5.27
N VAL A 763 7.60 3.18 5.35
CA VAL A 763 8.78 4.04 5.51
C VAL A 763 9.57 3.80 6.80
N LEU A 764 8.99 3.10 7.79
CA LEU A 764 9.64 2.73 9.04
C LEU A 764 10.55 1.49 8.91
N ASP A 765 10.64 0.90 7.72
CA ASP A 765 11.53 -0.21 7.41
C ASP A 765 13.02 0.21 7.43
N TYR A 766 13.88 -0.74 7.11
CA TYR A 766 15.33 -0.56 7.13
C TYR A 766 15.88 0.31 6.00
N ASN A 767 15.16 0.45 4.88
CA ASN A 767 15.61 1.18 3.70
C ASN A 767 15.86 2.66 3.98
N VAL A 768 16.80 3.25 3.27
CA VAL A 768 17.14 4.68 3.42
C VAL A 768 16.84 5.51 2.16
N GLU A 769 16.42 4.87 1.06
CA GLU A 769 16.09 5.56 -0.19
C GLU A 769 14.98 6.58 0.02
N PHE A 770 15.13 7.71 -0.63
CA PHE A 770 14.20 8.84 -0.58
C PHE A 770 14.00 9.47 0.80
N LYS A 771 14.82 9.10 1.81
CA LYS A 771 14.82 9.70 3.14
C LYS A 771 15.90 10.77 3.24
N SER A 772 15.61 11.89 3.90
CA SER A 772 16.63 12.86 4.30
C SER A 772 17.53 12.30 5.40
N ASP A 773 18.70 12.91 5.63
CA ASP A 773 19.62 12.50 6.71
C ASP A 773 18.93 12.52 8.09
N GLU A 774 17.95 13.40 8.30
CA GLU A 774 17.17 13.47 9.53
C GLU A 774 16.14 12.34 9.59
N GLN A 775 15.47 12.04 8.49
CA GLN A 775 14.49 10.95 8.39
C GLN A 775 15.15 9.58 8.53
N VAL A 776 16.36 9.38 8.01
CA VAL A 776 17.13 8.13 8.22
C VAL A 776 17.24 7.80 9.69
N ASN A 777 17.31 8.81 10.57
CA ASN A 777 17.39 8.60 12.03
C ASN A 777 16.04 8.61 12.73
N SER A 778 15.14 9.54 12.38
CA SER A 778 13.85 9.70 13.07
C SER A 778 12.82 8.61 12.73
N LEU A 779 12.92 8.04 11.52
CA LEU A 779 12.03 6.96 11.05
C LEU A 779 12.53 5.55 11.38
N TYR A 780 13.68 5.41 12.05
CA TYR A 780 14.26 4.13 12.41
C TYR A 780 14.42 3.99 13.92
N SER A 781 14.09 2.81 14.41
CA SER A 781 14.40 2.38 15.79
C SER A 781 14.85 0.91 15.78
N VAL A 782 15.76 0.56 16.67
CA VAL A 782 16.16 -0.84 16.90
C VAL A 782 15.09 -1.51 17.77
N ASP A 783 13.97 -1.84 17.16
CA ASP A 783 12.84 -2.52 17.77
C ASP A 783 12.26 -3.58 16.83
N SER A 784 11.20 -4.25 17.23
CA SER A 784 10.55 -5.28 16.42
C SER A 784 9.55 -4.75 15.38
N PHE A 785 9.15 -3.45 15.46
CA PHE A 785 8.12 -2.90 14.60
C PHE A 785 8.66 -2.58 13.21
N ARG A 786 7.93 -3.00 12.18
CA ARG A 786 8.33 -2.93 10.77
C ARG A 786 9.67 -3.59 10.50
N SER A 787 9.87 -4.77 11.10
CA SER A 787 11.00 -5.66 10.81
C SER A 787 10.79 -6.48 9.52
N SER A 788 9.54 -6.54 9.06
CA SER A 788 9.08 -7.19 7.82
C SER A 788 7.85 -6.46 7.29
N ASP A 789 7.22 -6.98 6.25
CA ASP A 789 5.88 -6.60 5.76
C ASP A 789 4.81 -7.63 6.18
N HIS A 790 5.21 -8.80 6.68
CA HIS A 790 4.35 -9.83 7.23
C HIS A 790 4.44 -9.89 8.75
N ASP A 791 3.31 -10.10 9.42
CA ASP A 791 3.30 -10.34 10.86
C ASP A 791 3.67 -11.80 11.16
N PRO A 792 4.47 -12.06 12.20
CA PRO A 792 4.77 -13.42 12.61
C PRO A 792 3.55 -14.11 13.21
N VAL A 793 3.38 -15.40 12.88
CA VAL A 793 2.37 -16.29 13.47
C VAL A 793 3.04 -17.11 14.58
N ILE A 794 2.43 -17.13 15.75
CA ILE A 794 2.97 -17.78 16.95
C ILE A 794 2.01 -18.90 17.40
N ILE A 795 2.55 -20.06 17.73
CA ILE A 795 1.78 -21.26 18.09
C ILE A 795 2.30 -21.80 19.40
N GLY A 796 1.40 -22.07 20.34
CA GLY A 796 1.70 -22.78 21.58
C GLY A 796 1.35 -24.26 21.45
N LEU A 797 2.24 -25.13 21.93
CA LEU A 797 2.01 -26.57 21.97
C LEU A 797 2.16 -27.10 23.38
N GLN A 798 1.24 -27.98 23.80
CA GLN A 798 1.34 -28.80 24.99
C GLN A 798 1.48 -30.25 24.54
N LEU A 799 2.70 -30.73 24.52
CA LEU A 799 3.00 -32.07 23.99
C LEU A 799 2.80 -33.17 25.02
N ASN A 800 2.74 -32.85 26.31
CA ASN A 800 2.52 -33.78 27.39
C ASN A 800 1.46 -33.26 28.35
N ASN A 801 0.35 -34.00 28.48
CA ASN A 801 -0.73 -33.69 29.40
C ASN A 801 -0.45 -34.37 30.75
N ALA A 802 -0.75 -33.70 31.85
CA ALA A 802 -0.66 -34.30 33.16
C ALA A 802 -1.79 -35.32 33.35
N PRO A 803 -1.56 -36.41 34.14
CA PRO A 803 -2.63 -37.34 34.48
C PRO A 803 -3.84 -36.63 35.10
N GLU A 804 -5.04 -37.15 34.87
CA GLU A 804 -6.30 -36.64 35.44
C GLU A 804 -6.67 -37.34 36.72
N CYS A 805 -6.63 -36.59 37.83
CA CYS A 805 -6.94 -37.11 39.18
C CYS A 805 -8.39 -36.93 39.65
N GLN A 806 -9.23 -36.20 38.88
CA GLN A 806 -10.58 -35.82 39.38
C GLN A 806 -11.50 -36.99 39.60
N LEU A 807 -11.36 -38.04 38.84
CA LEU A 807 -12.17 -39.24 38.94
C LEU A 807 -11.54 -40.33 39.83
N ALA A 808 -10.46 -40.01 40.55
CA ALA A 808 -9.77 -40.94 41.41
C ALA A 808 -10.66 -41.49 42.53
N GLN A 809 -10.59 -42.80 42.76
CA GLN A 809 -11.39 -43.50 43.75
C GLN A 809 -10.49 -44.50 44.53
N PRO A 810 -10.77 -44.74 45.80
CA PRO A 810 -10.08 -45.82 46.52
C PRO A 810 -10.56 -47.18 46.03
N SER A 811 -9.71 -48.17 45.92
CA SER A 811 -10.05 -49.56 45.60
C SER A 811 -11.14 -50.14 46.48
N THR A 812 -11.33 -49.59 47.67
CA THR A 812 -12.37 -49.91 48.62
C THR A 812 -12.75 -48.64 49.37
N SER A 813 -13.99 -48.18 49.24
CA SER A 813 -14.51 -46.95 49.88
C SER A 813 -14.97 -47.16 51.30
N GLN A 814 -15.18 -48.45 51.77
CA GLN A 814 -15.66 -48.78 53.07
C GLN A 814 -14.98 -50.01 53.59
N LEU A 815 -14.46 -49.97 54.80
CA LEU A 815 -13.89 -51.11 55.53
C LEU A 815 -14.86 -51.65 56.55
N TRP A 816 -15.12 -52.93 56.46
CA TRP A 816 -15.95 -53.70 57.40
C TRP A 816 -15.44 -55.15 57.53
N SER A 817 -15.28 -55.71 58.70
CA SER A 817 -15.55 -55.25 60.09
C SER A 817 -14.31 -54.52 60.63
N PRO A 818 -14.52 -53.64 61.68
CA PRO A 818 -13.38 -53.09 62.39
C PRO A 818 -12.69 -54.21 63.21
N ASN A 819 -11.54 -54.65 62.69
CA ASN A 819 -10.77 -55.78 63.21
C ASN A 819 -9.32 -55.49 63.51
N HIS A 820 -8.97 -54.17 63.50
CA HIS A 820 -7.65 -53.66 63.76
C HIS A 820 -6.52 -54.13 62.77
N LYS A 821 -6.90 -54.73 61.62
CA LYS A 821 -5.98 -55.19 60.64
C LYS A 821 -5.73 -54.07 59.57
N PHE A 822 -4.54 -54.02 59.05
CA PHE A 822 -4.27 -53.18 57.88
C PHE A 822 -4.93 -53.75 56.61
N VAL A 823 -5.50 -52.85 55.83
CA VAL A 823 -6.10 -53.15 54.53
C VAL A 823 -5.42 -52.30 53.49
N PRO A 824 -4.89 -52.89 52.44
CA PRO A 824 -4.31 -52.12 51.33
C PRO A 824 -5.38 -51.38 50.52
N ILE A 825 -5.14 -50.13 50.21
CA ILE A 825 -5.98 -49.24 49.42
C ILE A 825 -5.18 -48.71 48.23
N SER A 826 -5.48 -49.15 47.04
CA SER A 826 -4.93 -48.62 45.80
C SER A 826 -5.82 -47.48 45.27
N ILE A 827 -5.25 -46.57 44.54
CA ILE A 827 -5.94 -45.50 43.86
C ILE A 827 -6.33 -46.01 42.47
N LEU A 828 -7.61 -45.84 42.11
CA LEU A 828 -8.21 -46.24 40.82
C LEU A 828 -8.80 -45.02 40.15
N GLY A 829 -9.01 -45.06 38.80
CA GLY A 829 -9.73 -44.04 38.08
C GLY A 829 -8.88 -42.81 37.69
N VAL A 830 -7.56 -42.86 37.90
CA VAL A 830 -6.66 -41.90 37.32
C VAL A 830 -6.41 -42.32 35.87
N THR A 831 -6.56 -41.39 34.94
CA THR A 831 -6.33 -41.57 33.49
C THR A 831 -5.32 -40.56 32.99
N ASP A 832 -4.75 -40.83 31.86
CA ASP A 832 -3.85 -39.94 31.16
C ASP A 832 -4.33 -39.78 29.73
N ALA A 833 -4.35 -38.50 29.22
CA ALA A 833 -4.89 -38.19 27.90
C ALA A 833 -3.95 -38.69 26.79
N ASP A 834 -2.63 -38.73 27.04
CA ASP A 834 -1.61 -39.20 26.12
C ASP A 834 -1.41 -40.74 26.23
N ASN A 835 -2.15 -41.39 27.10
CA ASN A 835 -2.03 -42.81 27.47
C ASN A 835 -0.69 -43.21 28.09
N ASP A 836 -0.01 -42.26 28.71
CA ASP A 836 1.23 -42.49 29.40
C ASP A 836 1.05 -43.41 30.61
N LYS A 837 2.14 -44.14 30.92
CA LYS A 837 2.14 -44.98 32.09
C LYS A 837 2.20 -44.15 33.36
N ILE A 838 1.16 -44.23 34.17
CA ILE A 838 1.00 -43.48 35.41
C ILE A 838 1.64 -44.26 36.57
N SER A 839 2.39 -43.54 37.41
CA SER A 839 2.89 -44.00 38.69
C SER A 839 2.15 -43.26 39.82
N ILE A 840 1.68 -43.97 40.83
CA ILE A 840 1.02 -43.39 41.99
C ILE A 840 2.02 -43.35 43.16
N SER A 841 2.03 -42.22 43.89
CA SER A 841 2.69 -42.07 45.19
C SER A 841 1.72 -41.60 46.24
N ILE A 842 1.63 -42.31 47.38
CA ILE A 842 0.81 -41.85 48.51
C ILE A 842 1.58 -40.77 49.28
N ASP A 843 1.02 -39.56 49.38
CA ASP A 843 1.67 -38.41 50.00
C ASP A 843 1.39 -38.29 51.48
N SER A 844 0.12 -38.57 51.87
CA SER A 844 -0.27 -38.49 53.28
C SER A 844 -1.52 -39.36 53.56
N ILE A 845 -1.68 -39.79 54.81
CA ILE A 845 -2.85 -40.48 55.30
C ILE A 845 -3.29 -39.79 56.60
N PHE A 846 -4.41 -39.12 56.55
CA PHE A 846 -5.03 -38.45 57.70
C PHE A 846 -6.33 -39.09 58.05
N GLN A 847 -6.79 -38.89 59.25
CA GLN A 847 -8.08 -39.38 59.80
C GLN A 847 -8.76 -38.28 60.60
N ASP A 848 -10.10 -38.42 60.80
CA ASP A 848 -10.95 -37.48 61.55
C ASP A 848 -11.06 -37.82 63.03
N GLU A 849 -10.63 -39.00 63.46
CA GLU A 849 -10.57 -39.44 64.89
C GLU A 849 -9.12 -39.47 65.39
N GLU A 850 -8.91 -39.27 66.67
CA GLU A 850 -7.56 -39.40 67.31
C GLU A 850 -6.96 -40.79 67.11
N VAL A 851 -5.63 -40.87 66.78
CA VAL A 851 -4.97 -42.15 66.55
C VAL A 851 -4.99 -43.08 67.79
N ASN A 852 -4.81 -42.52 68.93
CA ASN A 852 -4.84 -43.27 70.23
C ASN A 852 -5.95 -42.76 71.16
N GLY A 853 -7.11 -42.38 70.63
CA GLY A 853 -8.24 -41.85 71.40
C GLY A 853 -8.90 -42.97 72.28
N THR A 854 -9.54 -42.54 73.39
CA THR A 854 -10.26 -43.46 74.29
C THR A 854 -11.43 -44.09 73.58
N GLY A 855 -11.39 -45.36 73.25
CA GLY A 855 -12.42 -46.13 72.58
C GLY A 855 -12.04 -46.61 71.18
N SER A 856 -10.89 -46.17 70.69
CA SER A 856 -10.33 -46.50 69.34
C SER A 856 -9.50 -47.80 69.32
N GLY A 857 -9.35 -48.49 70.43
CA GLY A 857 -8.67 -49.79 70.58
C GLY A 857 -7.17 -49.65 70.90
N ASP A 858 -6.72 -48.46 71.15
CA ASP A 858 -5.34 -48.12 71.55
C ASP A 858 -4.21 -48.69 70.65
N THR A 859 -4.49 -48.75 69.37
CA THR A 859 -3.48 -49.18 68.34
C THR A 859 -2.98 -48.01 67.56
N SER A 860 -1.66 -47.92 67.41
CA SER A 860 -0.96 -46.98 66.51
C SER A 860 0.16 -47.73 65.78
N VAL A 861 0.50 -47.34 64.55
CA VAL A 861 -0.03 -46.34 63.66
C VAL A 861 -1.30 -46.87 62.95
N ASP A 862 -2.21 -45.96 62.49
CA ASP A 862 -3.43 -46.35 61.79
C ASP A 862 -3.27 -46.30 60.27
N GLY A 863 -2.23 -45.63 59.78
CA GLY A 863 -1.89 -45.55 58.37
C GLY A 863 -0.42 -45.84 58.10
N ARG A 864 -0.05 -46.39 56.94
CA ARG A 864 1.30 -46.58 56.44
C ARG A 864 1.29 -46.70 54.92
N GLY A 865 2.44 -46.64 54.30
CA GLY A 865 2.58 -46.74 52.84
C GLY A 865 2.84 -45.38 52.21
N ILE A 866 3.29 -44.37 52.98
CA ILE A 866 3.78 -43.09 52.40
C ILE A 866 4.91 -43.33 51.43
N ASN A 867 4.94 -42.61 50.28
CA ASN A 867 5.88 -42.79 49.20
C ASN A 867 5.83 -44.18 48.54
N THR A 868 4.68 -44.86 48.59
CA THR A 868 4.46 -46.11 47.86
C THR A 868 3.18 -46.00 47.03
N GLU A 869 2.96 -46.95 46.13
CA GLU A 869 1.75 -46.98 45.24
C GLU A 869 0.44 -47.29 45.97
N THR A 870 0.48 -47.76 47.21
CA THR A 870 -0.66 -48.29 47.93
C THR A 870 -0.62 -47.82 49.39
N ALA A 871 -1.67 -47.16 49.84
CA ALA A 871 -1.85 -46.88 51.25
C ALA A 871 -2.31 -48.14 51.99
N GLU A 872 -1.84 -48.35 53.19
CA GLU A 872 -2.44 -49.35 54.12
C GLU A 872 -3.06 -48.63 55.33
N ILE A 873 -4.36 -48.78 55.48
CA ILE A 873 -5.12 -48.19 56.61
C ILE A 873 -5.70 -49.27 57.52
N ARG A 874 -5.75 -48.95 58.76
CA ARG A 874 -6.24 -49.87 59.75
C ARG A 874 -7.78 -49.91 59.77
N ALA A 875 -8.40 -51.08 59.69
CA ALA A 875 -9.84 -51.24 59.86
C ALA A 875 -10.23 -51.00 61.33
N GLU A 876 -10.15 -49.76 61.78
CA GLU A 876 -10.39 -49.34 63.18
C GLU A 876 -11.15 -48.01 63.20
N ARG A 877 -11.89 -47.79 64.27
CA ARG A 877 -12.69 -46.62 64.58
C ARG A 877 -12.91 -46.46 66.09
N ASP A 878 -13.25 -45.24 66.56
CA ASP A 878 -13.79 -45.11 67.96
C ASP A 878 -15.13 -45.80 68.13
N GLY A 879 -15.26 -46.69 69.12
CA GLY A 879 -16.46 -47.39 69.49
C GLY A 879 -17.61 -46.42 69.84
N ASN A 880 -17.36 -45.27 70.42
CA ASN A 880 -18.30 -44.23 70.79
C ASN A 880 -18.56 -43.21 69.65
N GLY A 881 -17.66 -43.11 68.65
CA GLY A 881 -17.81 -42.24 67.52
C GLY A 881 -18.95 -42.64 66.59
N ASP A 882 -19.07 -41.96 65.48
CA ASP A 882 -20.08 -42.23 64.39
C ASP A 882 -19.41 -43.00 63.20
N GLY A 883 -18.12 -43.19 63.19
CA GLY A 883 -17.31 -43.87 62.17
C GLY A 883 -16.10 -43.04 61.85
N ARG A 884 -15.01 -43.66 61.38
CA ARG A 884 -13.77 -43.00 61.01
C ARG A 884 -13.67 -42.81 59.52
N PHE A 885 -13.29 -41.60 59.08
CA PHE A 885 -12.89 -41.28 57.72
C PHE A 885 -11.38 -41.20 57.65
N TYR A 886 -10.79 -41.93 56.70
CA TYR A 886 -9.44 -41.76 56.24
C TYR A 886 -9.38 -40.89 54.98
N HIS A 887 -8.51 -39.91 54.97
CA HIS A 887 -8.18 -39.04 53.85
C HIS A 887 -6.79 -39.43 53.35
N ILE A 888 -6.75 -40.05 52.17
CA ILE A 888 -5.53 -40.52 51.53
C ILE A 888 -5.22 -39.58 50.39
N SER A 889 -4.20 -38.71 50.58
CA SER A 889 -3.70 -37.83 49.51
C SER A 889 -2.64 -38.56 48.71
N PHE A 890 -2.63 -38.37 47.42
CA PHE A 890 -1.73 -39.02 46.51
C PHE A 890 -1.34 -38.06 45.36
N THR A 891 -0.18 -38.31 44.78
CA THR A 891 0.27 -37.73 43.53
C THR A 891 0.41 -38.84 42.49
N ALA A 892 -0.19 -38.59 41.32
CA ALA A 892 -0.05 -39.44 40.13
C ALA A 892 0.90 -38.72 39.17
N THR A 893 1.93 -39.38 38.69
CA THR A 893 2.95 -38.85 37.81
C THR A 893 3.06 -39.75 36.57
N ASP A 894 3.04 -39.18 35.39
CA ASP A 894 3.28 -39.91 34.15
C ASP A 894 4.78 -40.25 33.94
N THR A 895 5.09 -40.87 32.80
CA THR A 895 6.47 -41.21 32.43
C THR A 895 7.33 -40.01 32.05
N ASN A 896 6.71 -38.90 31.66
CA ASN A 896 7.31 -37.66 31.19
C ASN A 896 7.47 -36.61 32.31
N GLY A 897 6.91 -36.90 33.51
CA GLY A 897 7.15 -36.08 34.72
C GLY A 897 5.99 -35.13 35.05
N ALA A 898 4.93 -35.04 34.25
CA ALA A 898 3.78 -34.24 34.59
C ALA A 898 2.93 -34.98 35.67
N SER A 899 2.28 -34.23 36.55
CA SER A 899 1.61 -34.85 37.69
C SER A 899 0.33 -34.13 38.08
N CYS A 900 -0.60 -34.91 38.69
CA CYS A 900 -1.74 -34.39 39.37
C CYS A 900 -1.83 -34.93 40.78
N SER A 901 -2.51 -34.23 41.67
CA SER A 901 -2.73 -34.68 43.08
C SER A 901 -4.19 -34.59 43.43
N ASN A 902 -4.66 -35.52 44.22
CA ASN A 902 -6.02 -35.51 44.76
C ASN A 902 -6.06 -36.27 46.11
N THR A 903 -7.22 -36.30 46.76
CA THR A 903 -7.47 -37.00 48.01
C THR A 903 -8.68 -37.89 47.84
N VAL A 904 -8.54 -39.19 48.19
CA VAL A 904 -9.65 -40.14 48.23
C VAL A 904 -9.99 -40.45 49.69
N GLN A 905 -11.24 -40.82 49.92
CA GLN A 905 -11.78 -41.11 51.26
C GLN A 905 -12.13 -42.57 51.44
N VAL A 906 -11.79 -43.13 52.57
CA VAL A 906 -12.22 -44.47 52.98
C VAL A 906 -12.83 -44.42 54.37
N ILE A 907 -14.05 -44.99 54.53
CA ILE A 907 -14.78 -44.98 55.78
C ILE A 907 -14.69 -46.32 56.51
N VAL A 908 -14.57 -46.29 57.85
CA VAL A 908 -14.78 -47.39 58.74
C VAL A 908 -16.08 -47.08 59.54
N PRO A 909 -17.24 -47.52 59.06
CA PRO A 909 -18.51 -47.10 59.65
C PRO A 909 -18.77 -47.73 61.05
N LYS A 910 -19.56 -47.02 61.86
CA LYS A 910 -19.97 -47.53 63.20
C LYS A 910 -20.69 -48.82 63.09
N SER A 911 -21.53 -48.98 62.10
CA SER A 911 -22.34 -50.19 61.86
C SER A 911 -22.73 -50.34 60.42
N LYS A 912 -23.16 -51.59 60.00
CA LYS A 912 -23.75 -51.78 58.65
C LYS A 912 -25.22 -51.43 58.58
N GLY A 913 -25.82 -50.95 59.64
CA GLY A 913 -27.30 -50.68 59.73
C GLY A 913 -27.63 -49.36 59.02
N LYS A 914 -28.86 -49.30 58.40
CA LYS A 914 -29.37 -48.13 57.66
C LYS A 914 -29.44 -46.78 58.42
N LYS A 915 -29.12 -46.77 59.70
CA LYS A 915 -29.21 -45.62 60.60
C LYS A 915 -27.83 -45.06 61.00
N SER A 916 -26.72 -45.59 60.46
CA SER A 916 -25.41 -45.04 60.63
C SER A 916 -25.16 -44.04 59.52
N ASN A 917 -25.21 -42.71 59.77
CA ASN A 917 -24.79 -41.68 58.97
C ASN A 917 -23.49 -41.08 59.57
N PRO A 918 -22.34 -41.63 59.21
CA PRO A 918 -21.08 -41.07 59.69
C PRO A 918 -20.91 -39.69 59.09
N VAL A 919 -20.35 -38.77 59.84
CA VAL A 919 -20.05 -37.39 59.43
C VAL A 919 -18.53 -37.26 59.38
N ASP A 920 -18.00 -36.86 58.20
CA ASP A 920 -16.61 -36.58 58.01
C ASP A 920 -16.20 -35.36 58.84
N GLY A 921 -15.32 -35.53 59.83
CA GLY A 921 -14.71 -34.48 60.65
C GLY A 921 -13.55 -33.75 59.94
N GLY A 922 -13.11 -34.22 58.79
CA GLY A 922 -11.93 -33.72 58.02
C GLY A 922 -10.63 -34.42 58.35
N ALA A 923 -9.58 -34.02 57.67
CA ALA A 923 -8.24 -34.58 57.82
C ALA A 923 -7.52 -33.96 59.03
N LEU A 924 -7.86 -34.40 60.28
CA LEU A 924 -7.43 -33.77 61.54
C LEU A 924 -6.16 -34.38 62.08
N PHE A 925 -6.03 -35.70 62.04
CA PHE A 925 -4.94 -36.44 62.68
C PHE A 925 -4.13 -37.23 61.64
N ASP A 926 -2.80 -37.14 61.74
CA ASP A 926 -1.88 -37.91 60.89
C ASP A 926 -1.91 -39.40 61.35
N SER A 927 -2.48 -40.25 60.48
CA SER A 927 -2.64 -41.68 60.76
C SER A 927 -1.31 -42.45 60.83
N THR A 928 -0.23 -41.87 60.34
CA THR A 928 1.10 -42.50 60.27
C THR A 928 1.94 -42.29 61.55
N THR A 929 1.48 -41.38 62.40
CA THR A 929 2.18 -41.04 63.65
C THR A 929 1.77 -41.99 64.83
N LYS A 930 2.66 -42.06 65.82
CA LYS A 930 2.41 -42.89 66.97
C LYS A 930 1.66 -42.07 68.05
#